data_32387a980018d6b42921481a26f9f2ce
#
_entry.id   32387a980018d6b42921481a26f9f2ce
#
_cell.length_a   1.000
_cell.length_b   1.000
_cell.length_c   1.000
_cell.angle_alpha   90.00
_cell.angle_beta   90.00
_cell.angle_gamma   90.00
#
_symmetry.space_group_name_H-M   'P 1'
#
loop_
_entity.id
_entity.type
_entity.pdbx_description
1 polymer ?
#
loop_
_entity_poly.entity_id
_entity_poly.type
_entity_poly.pdbx_seq_one_letter_code
_entity_poly.pdbx_strand_id
1 'polypeptide(L)'
;MNTKQVEELTGITRQNIRYYERQNLLEPARDTGNAYRDYSEEDVRRLKLIKMLRMLDMPLKEIGQVLNGNLPLKEAIAKQQEHLLQQQKQLQAAVEVCANIQKDKSGTIDVDIYLERMENMAKGGSVFAKIVDDYKQVADEERRRQFSFYTELQVHTAGTFEKALRDYAKEQNKIIHLVKAGMYPEFLLDGVPYTAARTFEKDGEKEETRTRIICSRAEDEKVKGGVQGRKKVLLQSIYSIGVNIKRHRFKSILNAAISMLTVIVMAFYLGSLSSARQQFGELPEAIPVRATVMNAIGTLRSGLLVRQQVLDTVYASPYIGGIEETAELIGHIRTEGGTEDDSQCSEIQILGVNCPEITGDYTEEEIHWADGWDWERFLEGEPVCIAGNTFLEQQDLGIGDEAAFALEHYQPLPLGPGLERSSLKPEKLEIAGVMGIAKDSAAQAPQIVVPVNWVKQIYKENGKVYFASSLAFTVTDPMNLNALKQDLVKAGLSSVVPELTDTYIGSALRMEDDVFIQAAVGLEKNISLLEAFLPFMILIVLLAGYLVPHLLLQGRRGEYAIMRALGTSKKRCTVLFFTEHMLLAMAGGAAGAGLAAVFGTAGILTAAAVWGLFLLCHALGAAAAMWMFGKMSVAAVLSRRD
;
A
#
# COMPACT_ATOMS: atom_id res chain seq x y z
N MET A 1 -32.11 18.73 28.67
CA MET A 1 -31.38 17.55 29.22
C MET A 1 -30.37 17.06 28.20
N ASN A 2 -29.18 16.65 28.64
CA ASN A 2 -28.20 16.10 27.71
C ASN A 2 -28.47 14.61 27.36
N THR A 3 -27.85 14.10 26.32
CA THR A 3 -28.06 12.71 25.81
C THR A 3 -27.80 11.63 26.88
N LYS A 4 -26.89 11.88 27.86
CA LYS A 4 -26.59 10.93 28.93
C LYS A 4 -27.76 10.82 29.93
N GLN A 5 -28.32 11.97 30.33
CA GLN A 5 -29.48 12.02 31.21
C GLN A 5 -30.71 11.37 30.56
N VAL A 6 -30.89 11.57 29.23
CA VAL A 6 -32.00 10.95 28.50
C VAL A 6 -31.81 9.43 28.39
N GLU A 7 -30.60 8.93 28.22
CA GLU A 7 -30.29 7.51 28.26
C GLU A 7 -30.64 6.88 29.62
N GLU A 8 -30.27 7.54 30.71
CA GLU A 8 -30.58 7.08 32.06
C GLU A 8 -32.09 7.07 32.34
N LEU A 9 -32.85 8.07 31.87
CA LEU A 9 -34.29 8.19 32.08
C LEU A 9 -35.14 7.27 31.21
N THR A 10 -34.67 6.92 30.01
CA THR A 10 -35.43 6.12 29.01
C THR A 10 -34.92 4.68 28.90
N GLY A 11 -33.70 4.42 29.33
CA GLY A 11 -33.03 3.16 29.13
C GLY A 11 -32.79 2.83 27.62
N ILE A 12 -32.70 3.87 26.78
CA ILE A 12 -32.38 3.75 25.35
C ILE A 12 -30.95 4.21 25.17
N THR A 13 -30.09 3.41 24.52
CA THR A 13 -28.69 3.77 24.34
C THR A 13 -28.53 5.04 23.51
N ARG A 14 -27.50 5.84 23.81
CA ARG A 14 -27.18 7.08 23.05
C ARG A 14 -27.10 6.85 21.53
N GLN A 15 -26.66 5.66 21.13
CA GLN A 15 -26.59 5.28 19.73
C GLN A 15 -27.99 5.16 19.09
N ASN A 16 -28.92 4.56 19.82
CA ASN A 16 -30.32 4.43 19.38
C ASN A 16 -31.04 5.79 19.41
N ILE A 17 -30.78 6.64 20.39
CA ILE A 17 -31.35 8.01 20.45
C ILE A 17 -30.93 8.77 19.18
N ARG A 18 -29.64 8.75 18.84
CA ARG A 18 -29.10 9.38 17.60
C ARG A 18 -29.64 8.73 16.32
N TYR A 19 -29.95 7.45 16.36
CA TYR A 19 -30.58 6.76 15.24
C TYR A 19 -32.00 7.26 15.02
N TYR A 20 -32.81 7.44 16.08
CA TYR A 20 -34.17 7.97 15.99
C TYR A 20 -34.20 9.43 15.52
N GLU A 21 -33.23 10.26 15.92
CA GLU A 21 -33.05 11.61 15.38
C GLU A 21 -32.82 11.55 13.84
N ARG A 22 -31.93 10.68 13.38
CA ARG A 22 -31.66 10.53 11.94
C ARG A 22 -32.85 10.00 11.15
N GLN A 23 -33.77 9.32 11.80
CA GLN A 23 -35.01 8.85 11.21
C GLN A 23 -36.16 9.89 11.30
N ASN A 24 -35.83 11.13 11.71
CA ASN A 24 -36.78 12.22 11.89
C ASN A 24 -37.94 11.90 12.87
N LEU A 25 -37.71 11.05 13.86
CA LEU A 25 -38.66 10.72 14.91
C LEU A 25 -38.48 11.63 16.14
N LEU A 26 -37.38 12.37 16.19
CA LEU A 26 -36.99 13.31 17.25
C LEU A 26 -36.23 14.49 16.67
N GLU A 27 -36.52 15.69 17.12
CA GLU A 27 -35.86 16.93 16.73
C GLU A 27 -35.48 17.73 18.00
N PRO A 28 -34.43 17.33 18.74
CA PRO A 28 -34.02 18.03 19.95
C PRO A 28 -33.52 19.44 19.62
N ALA A 29 -33.81 20.40 20.50
CA ALA A 29 -33.25 21.74 20.43
C ALA A 29 -31.72 21.70 20.54
N ARG A 30 -31.06 22.71 20.01
CA ARG A 30 -29.62 22.90 20.21
C ARG A 30 -29.40 24.10 21.13
N ASP A 31 -28.54 23.92 22.11
CA ASP A 31 -28.10 24.99 22.98
C ASP A 31 -27.39 26.09 22.17
N THR A 32 -27.83 27.32 22.29
CA THR A 32 -27.33 28.49 21.56
C THR A 32 -25.89 28.85 21.90
N GLY A 33 -25.35 28.37 23.03
CA GLY A 33 -23.99 28.69 23.47
C GLY A 33 -22.92 27.69 23.04
N ASN A 34 -23.26 26.41 22.94
CA ASN A 34 -22.29 25.35 22.71
C ASN A 34 -22.67 24.31 21.62
N ALA A 35 -23.79 24.55 20.92
CA ALA A 35 -24.35 23.68 19.89
C ALA A 35 -24.63 22.21 20.34
N TYR A 36 -24.60 21.90 21.63
CA TYR A 36 -24.98 20.60 22.15
C TYR A 36 -26.51 20.39 22.11
N ARG A 37 -26.91 19.11 22.02
CA ARG A 37 -28.32 18.70 22.02
C ARG A 37 -28.94 18.94 23.38
N ASP A 38 -30.07 19.60 23.37
CA ASP A 38 -30.91 19.82 24.58
C ASP A 38 -32.27 19.17 24.35
N TYR A 39 -32.54 18.09 25.07
CA TYR A 39 -33.78 17.33 24.99
C TYR A 39 -34.76 17.87 26.03
N SER A 40 -35.98 18.10 25.55
CA SER A 40 -37.12 18.50 26.40
C SER A 40 -37.72 17.29 27.13
N GLU A 41 -38.58 17.52 28.08
CA GLU A 41 -39.40 16.45 28.69
C GLU A 41 -40.33 15.78 27.70
N GLU A 42 -40.75 16.51 26.68
CA GLU A 42 -41.55 16.01 25.57
C GLU A 42 -40.77 15.00 24.74
N ASP A 43 -39.50 15.29 24.47
CA ASP A 43 -38.62 14.35 23.74
C ASP A 43 -38.42 13.05 24.52
N VAL A 44 -38.31 13.14 25.83
CA VAL A 44 -38.25 11.96 26.72
C VAL A 44 -39.53 11.13 26.63
N ARG A 45 -40.69 11.79 26.62
CA ARG A 45 -41.99 11.11 26.46
C ARG A 45 -42.10 10.45 25.09
N ARG A 46 -41.69 11.13 24.02
CA ARG A 46 -41.64 10.57 22.66
C ARG A 46 -40.71 9.35 22.59
N LEU A 47 -39.53 9.41 23.20
CA LEU A 47 -38.61 8.26 23.25
C LEU A 47 -39.20 7.07 24.01
N LYS A 48 -39.87 7.29 25.11
CA LYS A 48 -40.57 6.22 25.84
C LYS A 48 -41.69 5.61 25.02
N LEU A 49 -42.43 6.41 24.25
CA LEU A 49 -43.47 5.94 23.34
C LEU A 49 -42.86 5.11 22.17
N ILE A 50 -41.77 5.59 21.58
CA ILE A 50 -41.01 4.83 20.54
C ILE A 50 -40.57 3.47 21.10
N LYS A 51 -40.00 3.44 22.32
CA LYS A 51 -39.56 2.21 22.99
C LYS A 51 -40.74 1.24 23.18
N MET A 52 -41.86 1.72 23.70
CA MET A 52 -43.05 0.89 23.90
C MET A 52 -43.56 0.28 22.59
N LEU A 53 -43.69 1.08 21.52
CA LEU A 53 -44.17 0.62 20.23
C LEU A 53 -43.19 -0.33 19.54
N ARG A 54 -41.87 -0.12 19.72
CA ARG A 54 -40.83 -1.06 19.24
C ARG A 54 -40.84 -2.38 19.99
N MET A 55 -41.14 -2.40 21.26
CA MET A 55 -41.33 -3.64 22.03
C MET A 55 -42.53 -4.46 21.55
N LEU A 56 -43.49 -3.83 20.89
CA LEU A 56 -44.62 -4.48 20.23
C LEU A 56 -44.28 -4.85 18.76
N ASP A 57 -43.04 -4.72 18.36
CA ASP A 57 -42.54 -4.99 16.99
C ASP A 57 -43.13 -4.11 15.88
N MET A 58 -43.61 -2.91 16.25
CA MET A 58 -44.17 -1.95 15.30
C MET A 58 -43.09 -1.36 14.39
N PRO A 59 -43.29 -1.27 13.06
CA PRO A 59 -42.32 -0.66 12.14
C PRO A 59 -42.10 0.82 12.40
N LEU A 60 -40.85 1.32 12.24
CA LEU A 60 -40.50 2.73 12.48
C LEU A 60 -41.34 3.71 11.65
N LYS A 61 -41.71 3.31 10.44
CA LYS A 61 -42.58 4.12 9.56
C LYS A 61 -43.97 4.38 10.17
N GLU A 62 -44.56 3.37 10.80
CA GLU A 62 -45.83 3.49 11.46
C GLU A 62 -45.71 4.26 12.79
N ILE A 63 -44.63 4.05 13.53
CA ILE A 63 -44.31 4.85 14.73
C ILE A 63 -44.20 6.33 14.36
N GLY A 64 -43.54 6.66 13.23
CA GLY A 64 -43.47 8.04 12.74
C GLY A 64 -44.85 8.63 12.42
N GLN A 65 -45.78 7.86 11.86
CA GLN A 65 -47.16 8.32 11.61
C GLN A 65 -47.92 8.60 12.95
N VAL A 66 -47.70 7.77 13.95
CA VAL A 66 -48.30 7.98 15.30
C VAL A 66 -47.73 9.24 15.97
N LEU A 67 -46.41 9.44 15.93
CA LEU A 67 -45.75 10.59 16.51
C LEU A 67 -46.11 11.91 15.85
N ASN A 68 -46.42 11.89 14.55
CA ASN A 68 -46.79 13.05 13.76
C ASN A 68 -48.33 13.30 13.78
N GLY A 69 -49.08 12.48 14.52
CA GLY A 69 -50.56 12.63 14.62
C GLY A 69 -51.34 12.16 13.39
N ASN A 70 -50.68 11.59 12.41
CA ASN A 70 -51.30 11.09 11.16
C ASN A 70 -52.03 9.75 11.36
N LEU A 71 -51.72 9.02 12.43
CA LEU A 71 -52.34 7.76 12.82
C LEU A 71 -52.65 7.78 14.31
N PRO A 72 -53.93 7.65 14.73
CA PRO A 72 -54.25 7.60 16.17
C PRO A 72 -53.59 6.38 16.83
N LEU A 73 -53.02 6.57 18.03
CA LEU A 73 -52.32 5.51 18.76
C LEU A 73 -53.18 4.25 18.98
N LYS A 74 -54.48 4.43 19.29
CA LYS A 74 -55.41 3.29 19.44
C LYS A 74 -55.58 2.47 18.18
N GLU A 75 -55.66 3.12 17.03
CA GLU A 75 -55.78 2.47 15.72
C GLU A 75 -54.51 1.75 15.32
N ALA A 76 -53.35 2.37 15.54
CA ALA A 76 -52.05 1.75 15.31
C ALA A 76 -51.86 0.48 16.16
N ILE A 77 -52.24 0.53 17.43
CA ILE A 77 -52.18 -0.63 18.34
C ILE A 77 -53.17 -1.72 17.93
N ALA A 78 -54.39 -1.36 17.49
CA ALA A 78 -55.39 -2.35 17.03
C ALA A 78 -54.89 -3.08 15.78
N LYS A 79 -54.32 -2.35 14.82
CA LYS A 79 -53.72 -2.93 13.60
C LYS A 79 -52.55 -3.83 13.94
N GLN A 80 -51.68 -3.44 14.87
CA GLN A 80 -50.54 -4.26 15.30
C GLN A 80 -50.99 -5.52 16.06
N GLN A 81 -52.05 -5.40 16.86
CA GLN A 81 -52.67 -6.55 17.55
C GLN A 81 -53.24 -7.56 16.53
N GLU A 82 -53.91 -7.10 15.49
CA GLU A 82 -54.43 -7.96 14.43
C GLU A 82 -53.28 -8.69 13.69
N HIS A 83 -52.24 -7.98 13.37
CA HIS A 83 -51.01 -8.53 12.75
C HIS A 83 -50.35 -9.61 13.63
N LEU A 84 -50.20 -9.34 14.94
CA LEU A 84 -49.62 -10.31 15.87
C LEU A 84 -50.53 -11.54 16.09
N LEU A 85 -51.85 -11.38 16.08
CA LEU A 85 -52.80 -12.50 16.13
C LEU A 85 -52.76 -13.35 14.86
N GLN A 86 -52.56 -12.72 13.71
CA GLN A 86 -52.38 -13.44 12.44
C GLN A 86 -51.07 -14.23 12.43
N GLN A 87 -49.96 -13.64 12.91
CA GLN A 87 -48.68 -14.34 13.08
C GLN A 87 -48.80 -15.50 14.06
N GLN A 88 -49.50 -15.31 15.17
CA GLN A 88 -49.72 -16.38 16.16
C GLN A 88 -50.44 -17.57 15.56
N LYS A 89 -51.51 -17.34 14.79
CA LYS A 89 -52.25 -18.42 14.09
C LYS A 89 -51.37 -19.15 13.09
N GLN A 90 -50.53 -18.42 12.36
CA GLN A 90 -49.56 -19.01 11.43
C GLN A 90 -48.52 -19.89 12.10
N LEU A 91 -47.94 -19.41 13.20
CA LEU A 91 -46.96 -20.17 13.99
C LEU A 91 -47.60 -21.40 14.62
N GLN A 92 -48.86 -21.30 15.10
CA GLN A 92 -49.56 -22.38 15.72
C GLN A 92 -49.86 -23.52 14.71
N ALA A 93 -50.23 -23.17 13.48
CA ALA A 93 -50.43 -24.13 12.41
C ALA A 93 -49.10 -24.85 12.02
N ALA A 94 -48.02 -24.12 11.97
CA ALA A 94 -46.70 -24.71 11.69
C ALA A 94 -46.22 -25.67 12.82
N VAL A 95 -46.45 -25.32 14.05
CA VAL A 95 -46.12 -26.17 15.22
C VAL A 95 -46.96 -27.46 15.20
N GLU A 96 -48.23 -27.36 14.83
CA GLU A 96 -49.13 -28.54 14.70
C GLU A 96 -48.65 -29.52 13.63
N VAL A 97 -48.21 -29.03 12.47
CA VAL A 97 -47.62 -29.87 11.42
C VAL A 97 -46.31 -30.54 11.92
N CYS A 98 -45.42 -29.80 12.57
CA CYS A 98 -44.22 -30.35 13.15
C CYS A 98 -44.52 -31.46 14.19
N ALA A 99 -45.51 -31.21 15.07
CA ALA A 99 -45.90 -32.16 16.08
C ALA A 99 -46.50 -33.45 15.49
N ASN A 100 -47.24 -33.33 14.38
CA ASN A 100 -47.78 -34.50 13.68
C ASN A 100 -46.70 -35.31 12.98
N ILE A 101 -45.71 -34.68 12.37
CA ILE A 101 -44.55 -35.33 11.78
C ILE A 101 -43.72 -36.05 12.88
N GLN A 102 -43.52 -35.46 14.06
CA GLN A 102 -42.80 -36.09 15.18
C GLN A 102 -43.54 -37.28 15.78
N LYS A 103 -44.87 -37.31 15.72
CA LYS A 103 -45.70 -38.43 16.25
C LYS A 103 -45.81 -39.58 15.31
N ASP A 104 -45.41 -39.41 14.05
CA ASP A 104 -45.44 -40.43 13.03
C ASP A 104 -44.40 -41.50 13.34
N LYS A 105 -44.85 -42.72 13.72
CA LYS A 105 -44.02 -43.88 14.08
C LYS A 105 -43.72 -44.76 12.88
N SER A 106 -44.20 -44.47 11.69
CA SER A 106 -43.89 -45.20 10.47
C SER A 106 -42.43 -44.90 10.09
N GLY A 107 -41.59 -45.90 9.96
CA GLY A 107 -40.14 -45.75 9.70
C GLY A 107 -39.80 -45.05 8.36
N THR A 108 -40.79 -44.69 7.56
CA THR A 108 -40.69 -43.87 6.35
C THR A 108 -41.83 -42.84 6.40
N ILE A 109 -41.44 -41.55 6.55
CA ILE A 109 -42.37 -40.43 6.51
C ILE A 109 -42.95 -40.35 5.08
N ASP A 110 -44.26 -40.52 4.92
CA ASP A 110 -44.94 -40.27 3.64
C ASP A 110 -45.07 -38.75 3.41
N VAL A 111 -44.14 -38.23 2.64
CA VAL A 111 -44.04 -36.78 2.34
C VAL A 111 -45.26 -36.28 1.60
N ASP A 112 -45.91 -37.11 0.79
CA ASP A 112 -47.03 -36.70 -0.05
C ASP A 112 -48.29 -36.40 0.78
N ILE A 113 -48.53 -37.20 1.83
CA ILE A 113 -49.65 -36.96 2.76
C ILE A 113 -49.47 -35.65 3.54
N TYR A 114 -48.26 -35.37 4.00
CA TYR A 114 -48.00 -34.12 4.70
C TYR A 114 -48.01 -32.91 3.76
N LEU A 115 -47.53 -33.03 2.53
CA LEU A 115 -47.64 -32.02 1.50
C LEU A 115 -49.08 -31.70 1.16
N GLU A 116 -49.93 -32.70 0.92
CA GLU A 116 -51.37 -32.50 0.63
C GLU A 116 -52.08 -31.79 1.79
N ARG A 117 -51.71 -32.13 3.04
CA ARG A 117 -52.27 -31.48 4.24
C ARG A 117 -51.81 -30.03 4.37
N MET A 118 -50.54 -29.75 4.09
CA MET A 118 -49.97 -28.39 4.06
C MET A 118 -50.59 -27.55 2.92
N GLU A 119 -50.83 -28.14 1.75
CA GLU A 119 -51.50 -27.50 0.61
C GLU A 119 -52.95 -27.14 0.92
N ASN A 120 -53.67 -28.03 1.61
CA ASN A 120 -55.02 -27.76 2.05
C ASN A 120 -55.11 -26.66 3.11
N MET A 121 -54.14 -26.59 4.01
CA MET A 121 -53.96 -25.46 4.96
C MET A 121 -53.61 -24.15 4.24
N ALA A 122 -52.85 -24.21 3.14
CA ALA A 122 -52.49 -23.07 2.33
C ALA A 122 -53.69 -22.43 1.60
N LYS A 123 -54.66 -23.24 1.17
CA LYS A 123 -55.92 -22.75 0.56
C LYS A 123 -56.73 -21.90 1.52
N GLY A 124 -56.51 -22.05 2.83
CA GLY A 124 -57.13 -21.24 3.90
C GLY A 124 -56.37 -19.96 4.24
N GLY A 125 -55.36 -19.54 3.47
CA GLY A 125 -54.63 -18.29 3.68
C GLY A 125 -53.44 -18.39 4.65
N SER A 126 -52.88 -19.61 4.85
CA SER A 126 -51.71 -19.82 5.72
C SER A 126 -50.38 -19.60 4.99
N VAL A 127 -49.26 -19.58 5.76
CA VAL A 127 -47.86 -19.33 5.31
C VAL A 127 -47.42 -20.19 4.13
N PHE A 128 -48.06 -21.34 3.91
CA PHE A 128 -47.68 -22.32 2.90
C PHE A 128 -48.14 -21.98 1.47
N ALA A 129 -48.98 -20.95 1.29
CA ALA A 129 -49.55 -20.60 -0.01
C ALA A 129 -48.52 -20.21 -1.08
N LYS A 130 -47.38 -19.64 -0.70
CA LYS A 130 -46.35 -19.22 -1.66
C LYS A 130 -45.50 -20.36 -2.23
N ILE A 131 -45.38 -21.48 -1.53
CA ILE A 131 -44.57 -22.63 -1.95
C ILE A 131 -45.30 -23.44 -3.04
N VAL A 132 -46.63 -23.50 -2.98
CA VAL A 132 -47.45 -24.28 -3.89
C VAL A 132 -47.43 -23.74 -5.32
N ASP A 133 -47.38 -22.43 -5.51
CA ASP A 133 -47.34 -21.82 -6.85
C ASP A 133 -45.99 -22.02 -7.54
N ASP A 134 -44.89 -21.97 -6.82
CA ASP A 134 -43.55 -22.23 -7.39
C ASP A 134 -43.36 -23.71 -7.75
N TYR A 135 -43.91 -24.63 -6.95
CA TYR A 135 -43.88 -26.07 -7.24
C TYR A 135 -44.75 -26.48 -8.44
N LYS A 136 -45.92 -25.86 -8.64
CA LYS A 136 -46.75 -26.10 -9.80
C LYS A 136 -46.09 -25.68 -11.11
N GLN A 137 -45.43 -24.52 -11.13
CA GLN A 137 -44.69 -24.07 -12.30
C GLN A 137 -43.54 -25.00 -12.67
N VAL A 138 -42.76 -25.46 -11.68
CA VAL A 138 -41.61 -26.36 -11.90
C VAL A 138 -42.08 -27.75 -12.32
N ALA A 139 -43.14 -28.28 -11.70
CA ALA A 139 -43.71 -29.60 -12.05
C ALA A 139 -44.34 -29.61 -13.46
N ASP A 140 -44.99 -28.52 -13.87
CA ASP A 140 -45.51 -28.37 -15.22
C ASP A 140 -44.40 -28.19 -16.27
N GLU A 141 -43.30 -27.54 -15.94
CA GLU A 141 -42.11 -27.46 -16.81
C GLU A 141 -41.40 -28.81 -16.92
N GLU A 142 -41.27 -29.59 -15.83
CA GLU A 142 -40.67 -30.92 -15.87
C GLU A 142 -41.54 -31.91 -16.63
N ARG A 143 -42.88 -31.89 -16.47
CA ARG A 143 -43.81 -32.69 -17.28
C ARG A 143 -43.73 -32.39 -18.77
N ARG A 144 -43.43 -31.16 -19.15
CA ARG A 144 -43.17 -30.78 -20.54
C ARG A 144 -41.81 -31.19 -21.07
N ARG A 145 -40.87 -31.52 -20.20
CA ARG A 145 -39.49 -31.91 -20.56
C ARG A 145 -39.33 -33.41 -20.77
N GLN A 146 -40.14 -34.24 -20.09
CA GLN A 146 -40.02 -35.69 -20.16
C GLN A 146 -41.41 -36.32 -20.08
N PHE A 147 -41.69 -37.26 -20.97
CA PHE A 147 -42.87 -38.09 -20.91
C PHE A 147 -42.52 -39.55 -21.17
N SER A 148 -43.34 -40.48 -20.69
CA SER A 148 -43.15 -41.90 -20.93
C SER A 148 -44.49 -42.56 -21.28
N PHE A 149 -44.45 -43.60 -22.06
CA PHE A 149 -45.58 -44.42 -22.41
C PHE A 149 -45.21 -45.89 -22.48
N TYR A 150 -46.21 -46.77 -22.32
CA TYR A 150 -46.04 -48.22 -22.43
C TYR A 150 -46.50 -48.69 -23.81
N THR A 151 -45.78 -49.65 -24.35
CA THR A 151 -46.18 -50.34 -25.59
C THR A 151 -46.15 -51.84 -25.39
N GLU A 152 -47.13 -52.53 -26.03
CA GLU A 152 -47.19 -53.99 -26.04
C GLU A 152 -46.14 -54.58 -27.01
N LEU A 153 -45.56 -53.74 -27.89
CA LEU A 153 -44.52 -54.17 -28.79
C LEU A 153 -43.20 -54.41 -28.04
N GLN A 154 -42.61 -55.57 -28.20
CA GLN A 154 -41.24 -55.83 -27.71
C GLN A 154 -40.26 -55.08 -28.59
N VAL A 155 -39.75 -53.97 -28.09
CA VAL A 155 -38.85 -53.09 -28.84
C VAL A 155 -37.41 -53.58 -28.79
N HIS A 156 -37.03 -54.50 -29.67
CA HIS A 156 -35.70 -55.07 -29.78
C HIS A 156 -34.86 -54.53 -30.95
N THR A 157 -35.53 -53.95 -31.95
CA THR A 157 -34.86 -53.39 -33.15
C THR A 157 -35.22 -51.92 -33.38
N ALA A 158 -34.44 -51.21 -34.19
CA ALA A 158 -34.72 -49.82 -34.55
C ALA A 158 -36.07 -49.66 -35.24
N GLY A 159 -36.47 -50.64 -36.08
CA GLY A 159 -37.76 -50.61 -36.76
C GLY A 159 -38.96 -50.80 -35.81
N THR A 160 -38.88 -51.68 -34.80
CA THR A 160 -39.91 -51.82 -33.77
C THR A 160 -40.00 -50.62 -32.87
N PHE A 161 -38.88 -49.92 -32.62
CA PHE A 161 -38.87 -48.67 -31.88
C PHE A 161 -39.58 -47.54 -32.64
N GLU A 162 -39.27 -47.39 -33.92
CA GLU A 162 -39.94 -46.43 -34.79
C GLU A 162 -41.44 -46.66 -34.88
N LYS A 163 -41.87 -47.92 -35.03
CA LYS A 163 -43.29 -48.30 -35.06
C LYS A 163 -43.97 -47.89 -33.74
N ALA A 164 -43.38 -48.17 -32.60
CA ALA A 164 -43.94 -47.80 -31.28
C ALA A 164 -44.08 -46.28 -31.12
N LEU A 165 -43.11 -45.50 -31.61
CA LEU A 165 -43.20 -44.03 -31.58
C LEU A 165 -44.27 -43.47 -32.53
N ARG A 166 -44.41 -44.05 -33.70
CA ARG A 166 -45.50 -43.69 -34.67
C ARG A 166 -46.87 -44.04 -34.16
N ASP A 167 -47.01 -45.20 -33.55
CA ASP A 167 -48.32 -45.64 -32.98
C ASP A 167 -48.70 -44.71 -31.82
N TYR A 168 -47.79 -44.37 -30.94
CA TYR A 168 -47.98 -43.38 -29.86
C TYR A 168 -48.41 -42.00 -30.43
N ALA A 169 -47.69 -41.51 -31.44
CA ALA A 169 -47.99 -40.22 -32.06
C ALA A 169 -49.39 -40.21 -32.70
N LYS A 170 -49.80 -41.33 -33.32
CA LYS A 170 -51.11 -41.51 -33.91
C LYS A 170 -52.19 -41.54 -32.84
N GLU A 171 -51.99 -42.24 -31.73
CA GLU A 171 -52.96 -42.29 -30.61
C GLU A 171 -53.12 -40.91 -29.94
N GLN A 172 -52.07 -40.13 -29.86
CA GLN A 172 -52.07 -38.78 -29.25
C GLN A 172 -52.42 -37.67 -30.26
N ASN A 173 -52.72 -38.01 -31.51
CA ASN A 173 -53.00 -37.08 -32.59
C ASN A 173 -51.94 -36.03 -32.83
N LYS A 174 -50.65 -36.49 -32.77
CA LYS A 174 -49.44 -35.64 -32.89
C LYS A 174 -48.67 -35.96 -34.16
N ILE A 175 -47.95 -34.96 -34.69
CA ILE A 175 -47.12 -35.13 -35.89
C ILE A 175 -45.68 -35.50 -35.42
N ILE A 176 -45.19 -36.66 -35.91
CA ILE A 176 -43.87 -37.14 -35.61
C ILE A 176 -42.99 -37.16 -36.88
N HIS A 177 -41.79 -36.58 -36.79
CA HIS A 177 -40.74 -36.69 -37.79
C HIS A 177 -39.49 -37.30 -37.18
N LEU A 178 -39.08 -38.48 -37.65
CA LEU A 178 -37.86 -39.14 -37.18
C LEU A 178 -36.63 -38.44 -37.79
N VAL A 179 -35.74 -37.96 -36.93
CA VAL A 179 -34.49 -37.30 -37.36
C VAL A 179 -33.37 -38.32 -37.46
N LYS A 180 -33.31 -39.27 -36.51
CA LYS A 180 -32.31 -40.32 -36.47
C LYS A 180 -32.93 -41.63 -36.00
N ALA A 181 -32.87 -42.66 -36.84
CA ALA A 181 -33.30 -44.01 -36.49
C ALA A 181 -32.24 -44.73 -35.69
N GLY A 182 -32.63 -45.59 -34.72
CA GLY A 182 -31.70 -46.37 -33.89
C GLY A 182 -32.32 -46.83 -32.58
N MET A 183 -31.48 -47.37 -31.70
CA MET A 183 -31.91 -47.83 -30.36
C MET A 183 -32.08 -46.67 -29.37
N TYR A 184 -31.67 -45.46 -29.74
CA TYR A 184 -31.91 -44.19 -29.10
C TYR A 184 -32.31 -43.19 -30.18
N PRO A 185 -33.57 -43.27 -30.68
CA PRO A 185 -34.03 -42.45 -31.78
C PRO A 185 -34.17 -40.99 -31.36
N GLU A 186 -33.80 -40.10 -32.29
CA GLU A 186 -34.04 -38.65 -32.18
C GLU A 186 -35.19 -38.32 -33.13
N PHE A 187 -36.20 -37.60 -32.60
CA PHE A 187 -37.40 -37.27 -33.37
C PHE A 187 -37.96 -35.92 -32.98
N LEU A 188 -38.71 -35.32 -33.88
CA LEU A 188 -39.52 -34.13 -33.62
C LEU A 188 -40.96 -34.56 -33.38
N LEU A 189 -41.54 -34.16 -32.26
CA LEU A 189 -42.96 -34.34 -31.95
C LEU A 189 -43.59 -32.94 -31.89
N ASP A 190 -44.49 -32.63 -32.83
CA ASP A 190 -45.05 -31.29 -33.02
C ASP A 190 -43.99 -30.19 -33.14
N GLY A 191 -42.87 -30.47 -33.82
CA GLY A 191 -41.77 -29.54 -34.01
C GLY A 191 -40.80 -29.43 -32.83
N VAL A 192 -41.03 -30.12 -31.71
CA VAL A 192 -40.14 -30.13 -30.54
C VAL A 192 -39.22 -31.34 -30.57
N PRO A 193 -37.90 -31.18 -30.44
CA PRO A 193 -36.94 -32.28 -30.51
C PRO A 193 -36.93 -33.12 -29.22
N TYR A 194 -37.05 -34.45 -29.40
CA TYR A 194 -36.98 -35.45 -28.32
C TYR A 194 -35.99 -36.55 -28.68
N THR A 195 -35.42 -37.15 -27.62
CA THR A 195 -34.69 -38.43 -27.65
C THR A 195 -35.47 -39.45 -26.85
N ALA A 196 -35.56 -40.70 -27.35
CA ALA A 196 -36.22 -41.77 -26.61
C ALA A 196 -35.24 -42.86 -26.16
N ALA A 197 -35.51 -43.39 -24.97
CA ALA A 197 -34.85 -44.57 -24.39
C ALA A 197 -35.92 -45.58 -24.00
N ARG A 198 -35.58 -46.88 -23.97
CA ARG A 198 -36.51 -47.95 -23.58
C ARG A 198 -36.06 -48.59 -22.28
N THR A 199 -37.02 -49.07 -21.49
CA THR A 199 -36.83 -49.89 -20.29
C THR A 199 -37.84 -51.04 -20.34
N PHE A 200 -37.41 -52.23 -19.96
CA PHE A 200 -38.27 -53.38 -19.85
C PHE A 200 -38.72 -53.55 -18.41
N GLU A 201 -40.02 -53.51 -18.18
CA GLU A 201 -40.62 -53.70 -16.85
C GLU A 201 -41.45 -54.98 -16.83
N LYS A 202 -41.32 -55.80 -15.79
CA LYS A 202 -42.19 -57.01 -15.58
C LYS A 202 -43.46 -56.54 -14.89
N ASP A 203 -44.62 -56.88 -15.49
CA ASP A 203 -45.91 -56.65 -14.85
C ASP A 203 -46.10 -57.68 -13.71
N GLY A 204 -46.34 -57.21 -12.49
CA GLY A 204 -46.34 -58.06 -11.27
C GLY A 204 -47.41 -59.16 -11.22
N GLU A 205 -48.40 -59.24 -12.15
CA GLU A 205 -49.50 -60.23 -12.15
C GLU A 205 -49.56 -61.10 -13.41
N LYS A 206 -48.81 -60.78 -14.46
CA LYS A 206 -48.66 -61.61 -15.66
C LYS A 206 -47.23 -61.64 -16.10
N GLU A 207 -46.68 -62.83 -16.39
CA GLU A 207 -45.29 -63.04 -16.85
C GLU A 207 -44.93 -62.34 -18.19
N GLU A 208 -45.66 -61.34 -18.59
CA GLU A 208 -45.43 -60.57 -19.82
C GLU A 208 -44.59 -59.35 -19.54
N THR A 209 -43.49 -59.25 -20.26
CA THR A 209 -42.56 -58.09 -20.19
C THR A 209 -43.14 -56.95 -21.06
N ARG A 210 -43.53 -55.83 -20.47
CA ARG A 210 -43.95 -54.62 -21.19
C ARG A 210 -42.78 -53.70 -21.41
N THR A 211 -42.73 -53.03 -22.58
CA THR A 211 -41.69 -52.04 -22.89
C THR A 211 -42.18 -50.65 -22.52
N ARG A 212 -41.48 -49.97 -21.62
CA ARG A 212 -41.69 -48.56 -21.33
C ARG A 212 -40.74 -47.72 -22.16
N ILE A 213 -41.25 -46.77 -22.91
CA ILE A 213 -40.48 -45.81 -23.68
C ILE A 213 -40.50 -44.47 -22.95
N ILE A 214 -39.29 -43.97 -22.61
CA ILE A 214 -39.08 -42.70 -21.93
C ILE A 214 -38.55 -41.69 -22.95
N CYS A 215 -39.31 -40.63 -23.20
CA CYS A 215 -38.96 -39.57 -24.15
C CYS A 215 -38.54 -38.33 -23.39
N SER A 216 -37.30 -37.89 -23.61
CA SER A 216 -36.75 -36.67 -23.03
C SER A 216 -36.55 -35.62 -24.12
N ARG A 217 -36.92 -34.39 -23.86
CA ARG A 217 -36.63 -33.27 -24.78
C ARG A 217 -35.16 -33.18 -25.02
N ALA A 218 -34.71 -33.20 -26.27
CA ALA A 218 -33.32 -32.99 -26.63
C ALA A 218 -32.98 -31.51 -26.39
N GLU A 219 -32.49 -31.20 -25.22
CA GLU A 219 -31.77 -29.94 -25.00
C GLU A 219 -30.54 -30.01 -25.87
N ASP A 220 -30.17 -28.91 -26.56
CA ASP A 220 -29.04 -28.75 -27.47
C ASP A 220 -27.74 -29.41 -26.96
N GLU A 221 -27.64 -30.72 -26.99
CA GLU A 221 -26.43 -31.53 -26.73
C GLU A 221 -25.66 -31.80 -28.03
N LYS A 222 -25.67 -30.86 -28.94
CA LYS A 222 -24.81 -30.88 -30.11
C LYS A 222 -23.89 -29.68 -30.12
N VAL A 223 -22.81 -29.72 -29.32
CA VAL A 223 -21.45 -29.33 -29.75
C VAL A 223 -20.44 -29.97 -28.81
N LYS A 224 -20.25 -31.26 -28.88
CA LYS A 224 -18.99 -31.90 -28.51
C LYS A 224 -18.16 -32.05 -29.78
N GLY A 225 -17.22 -31.17 -29.96
CA GLY A 225 -16.21 -31.33 -31.01
C GLY A 225 -15.80 -30.00 -31.64
N GLY A 226 -14.68 -29.43 -31.16
CA GLY A 226 -14.02 -28.36 -31.85
C GLY A 226 -13.71 -27.12 -31.02
N VAL A 227 -12.59 -26.50 -31.30
CA VAL A 227 -12.07 -25.25 -30.70
C VAL A 227 -13.10 -24.08 -30.72
N GLN A 228 -14.10 -24.14 -31.60
CA GLN A 228 -15.22 -23.17 -31.67
C GLN A 228 -16.20 -23.27 -30.50
N GLY A 229 -16.36 -24.44 -29.84
CA GLY A 229 -17.23 -24.60 -28.69
C GLY A 229 -16.74 -23.89 -27.45
N ARG A 230 -15.40 -23.85 -27.24
CA ARG A 230 -14.79 -23.16 -26.11
C ARG A 230 -15.00 -21.63 -26.18
N LYS A 231 -14.91 -21.02 -27.36
CA LYS A 231 -15.16 -19.57 -27.53
C LYS A 231 -16.62 -19.18 -27.26
N LYS A 232 -17.60 -19.98 -27.69
CA LYS A 232 -19.04 -19.72 -27.42
C LYS A 232 -19.38 -19.85 -25.93
N VAL A 233 -18.82 -20.86 -25.25
CA VAL A 233 -19.01 -21.04 -23.79
C VAL A 233 -18.37 -19.93 -22.99
N LEU A 234 -17.21 -19.44 -23.43
CA LEU A 234 -16.52 -18.32 -22.78
C LEU A 234 -17.30 -17.01 -22.95
N LEU A 235 -17.76 -16.71 -24.17
CA LEU A 235 -18.61 -15.53 -24.47
C LEU A 235 -19.91 -15.55 -23.67
N GLN A 236 -20.55 -16.70 -23.53
CA GLN A 236 -21.77 -16.87 -22.75
C GLN A 236 -21.53 -16.68 -21.24
N SER A 237 -20.36 -17.12 -20.74
CA SER A 237 -19.94 -16.87 -19.34
C SER A 237 -19.65 -15.38 -19.10
N ILE A 238 -18.98 -14.70 -20.02
CA ILE A 238 -18.72 -13.25 -19.93
C ILE A 238 -20.02 -12.45 -19.97
N TYR A 239 -20.94 -12.81 -20.86
CA TYR A 239 -22.26 -12.19 -20.94
C TYR A 239 -23.06 -12.35 -19.63
N SER A 240 -23.04 -13.55 -19.04
CA SER A 240 -23.72 -13.81 -17.77
C SER A 240 -23.12 -13.01 -16.61
N ILE A 241 -21.79 -12.83 -16.57
CA ILE A 241 -21.12 -11.98 -15.58
C ILE A 241 -21.57 -10.53 -15.73
N GLY A 242 -21.59 -10.01 -16.96
CA GLY A 242 -22.04 -8.63 -17.23
C GLY A 242 -23.49 -8.37 -16.81
N VAL A 243 -24.39 -9.33 -17.06
CA VAL A 243 -25.81 -9.26 -16.62
C VAL A 243 -25.90 -9.30 -15.09
N ASN A 244 -25.12 -10.16 -14.42
CA ASN A 244 -25.11 -10.26 -12.97
C ASN A 244 -24.60 -8.98 -12.30
N ILE A 245 -23.53 -8.38 -12.83
CA ILE A 245 -23.00 -7.09 -12.35
C ILE A 245 -24.07 -5.99 -12.44
N LYS A 246 -24.80 -5.91 -13.57
CA LYS A 246 -25.90 -4.94 -13.75
C LYS A 246 -27.08 -5.21 -12.81
N ARG A 247 -27.44 -6.47 -12.59
CA ARG A 247 -28.52 -6.86 -11.68
C ARG A 247 -28.25 -6.52 -10.24
N HIS A 248 -27.01 -6.67 -9.80
CA HIS A 248 -26.56 -6.41 -8.42
C HIS A 248 -25.65 -5.19 -8.33
N ARG A 249 -25.93 -4.14 -9.12
CA ARG A 249 -25.09 -2.94 -9.28
C ARG A 249 -24.58 -2.35 -7.96
N PHE A 250 -25.41 -2.24 -6.92
CA PHE A 250 -25.00 -1.71 -5.63
C PHE A 250 -23.90 -2.56 -4.96
N LYS A 251 -24.07 -3.89 -4.95
CA LYS A 251 -23.08 -4.82 -4.39
C LYS A 251 -21.79 -4.84 -5.20
N SER A 252 -21.90 -4.74 -6.52
CA SER A 252 -20.75 -4.68 -7.43
C SER A 252 -19.95 -3.38 -7.26
N ILE A 253 -20.64 -2.24 -7.16
CA ILE A 253 -20.02 -0.94 -6.89
C ILE A 253 -19.35 -0.96 -5.52
N LEU A 254 -19.99 -1.52 -4.49
CA LEU A 254 -19.42 -1.64 -3.15
C LEU A 254 -18.12 -2.46 -3.17
N ASN A 255 -18.10 -3.61 -3.85
CA ASN A 255 -16.90 -4.44 -3.99
C ASN A 255 -15.77 -3.67 -4.70
N ALA A 256 -16.06 -3.02 -5.82
CA ALA A 256 -15.09 -2.21 -6.55
C ALA A 256 -14.58 -1.03 -5.70
N ALA A 257 -15.46 -0.35 -4.96
CA ALA A 257 -15.09 0.76 -4.08
C ALA A 257 -14.19 0.31 -2.91
N ILE A 258 -14.51 -0.83 -2.27
CA ILE A 258 -13.66 -1.40 -1.22
C ILE A 258 -12.29 -1.80 -1.80
N SER A 259 -12.26 -2.43 -2.97
CA SER A 259 -11.01 -2.80 -3.65
C SER A 259 -10.18 -1.57 -4.01
N MET A 260 -10.81 -0.52 -4.51
CA MET A 260 -10.17 0.77 -4.82
C MET A 260 -9.56 1.38 -3.55
N LEU A 261 -10.35 1.48 -2.47
CA LEU A 261 -9.87 2.04 -1.20
C LEU A 261 -8.71 1.22 -0.61
N THR A 262 -8.80 -0.11 -0.66
CA THR A 262 -7.75 -1.01 -0.17
C THR A 262 -6.44 -0.79 -0.93
N VAL A 263 -6.50 -0.65 -2.26
CA VAL A 263 -5.30 -0.39 -3.08
C VAL A 263 -4.73 1.00 -2.81
N ILE A 264 -5.57 2.03 -2.63
CA ILE A 264 -5.11 3.39 -2.28
C ILE A 264 -4.37 3.37 -0.94
N VAL A 265 -4.95 2.76 0.10
CA VAL A 265 -4.32 2.66 1.42
C VAL A 265 -3.00 1.90 1.35
N MET A 266 -2.97 0.79 0.62
CA MET A 266 -1.76 -0.01 0.42
C MET A 266 -0.69 0.74 -0.38
N ALA A 267 -1.09 1.50 -1.41
CA ALA A 267 -0.18 2.31 -2.21
C ALA A 267 0.42 3.45 -1.39
N PHE A 268 -0.40 4.12 -0.59
CA PHE A 268 0.08 5.14 0.34
C PHE A 268 1.08 4.57 1.34
N TYR A 269 0.78 3.41 1.93
CA TYR A 269 1.66 2.76 2.89
C TYR A 269 3.00 2.34 2.27
N LEU A 270 2.98 1.60 1.15
CA LEU A 270 4.19 1.16 0.47
C LEU A 270 4.94 2.33 -0.19
N GLY A 271 4.21 3.36 -0.65
CA GLY A 271 4.79 4.61 -1.12
C GLY A 271 5.54 5.34 -0.01
N SER A 272 4.95 5.45 1.18
CA SER A 272 5.61 6.06 2.36
C SER A 272 6.86 5.28 2.77
N LEU A 273 6.82 3.94 2.75
CA LEU A 273 7.98 3.11 3.03
C LEU A 273 9.10 3.31 1.99
N SER A 274 8.72 3.34 0.70
CA SER A 274 9.66 3.58 -0.40
C SER A 274 10.28 4.98 -0.30
N SER A 275 9.48 6.00 -0.02
CA SER A 275 9.95 7.38 0.15
C SER A 275 10.88 7.52 1.36
N ALA A 276 10.53 6.87 2.49
CA ALA A 276 11.40 6.89 3.67
C ALA A 276 12.77 6.23 3.41
N ARG A 277 12.78 5.11 2.66
CA ARG A 277 14.04 4.45 2.26
C ARG A 277 14.85 5.29 1.28
N GLN A 278 14.19 5.97 0.35
CA GLN A 278 14.86 6.88 -0.58
C GLN A 278 15.47 8.06 0.17
N GLN A 279 14.72 8.72 1.05
CA GLN A 279 15.21 9.81 1.89
C GLN A 279 16.40 9.37 2.76
N PHE A 280 16.37 8.14 3.28
CA PHE A 280 17.47 7.58 4.03
C PHE A 280 18.71 7.37 3.16
N GLY A 281 18.56 6.95 1.92
CA GLY A 281 19.65 6.80 0.95
C GLY A 281 20.24 8.13 0.48
N GLU A 282 19.40 9.17 0.37
CA GLU A 282 19.81 10.52 -0.05
C GLU A 282 20.30 11.39 1.12
N LEU A 283 20.20 10.90 2.36
CA LEU A 283 20.57 11.63 3.56
C LEU A 283 22.03 12.13 3.57
N PRO A 284 23.03 11.35 3.10
CA PRO A 284 24.42 11.81 3.02
C PRO A 284 24.62 13.06 2.15
N GLU A 285 23.87 13.18 1.07
CA GLU A 285 23.94 14.32 0.16
C GLU A 285 23.17 15.53 0.72
N ALA A 286 22.05 15.26 1.40
CA ALA A 286 21.20 16.33 1.96
C ALA A 286 21.81 16.97 3.22
N ILE A 287 22.53 16.20 4.03
CA ILE A 287 23.15 16.66 5.27
C ILE A 287 24.63 16.22 5.26
N PRO A 288 25.52 17.02 4.64
CA PRO A 288 26.94 16.72 4.62
C PRO A 288 27.52 16.83 6.04
N VAL A 289 28.28 15.82 6.42
CA VAL A 289 28.99 15.80 7.70
C VAL A 289 30.39 16.39 7.49
N ARG A 290 30.62 17.55 8.08
CA ARG A 290 31.93 18.20 8.07
C ARG A 290 32.72 17.80 9.29
N ALA A 291 34.01 17.53 9.10
CA ALA A 291 34.97 17.25 10.15
C ALA A 291 36.09 18.28 10.11
N THR A 292 36.46 18.79 11.26
CA THR A 292 37.54 19.78 11.39
C THR A 292 38.53 19.31 12.46
N VAL A 293 39.80 19.29 12.12
CA VAL A 293 40.85 19.06 13.07
C VAL A 293 41.07 20.36 13.86
N MET A 294 41.17 20.24 15.18
CA MET A 294 41.32 21.36 16.12
C MET A 294 42.42 21.02 17.11
N ASN A 295 42.85 22.02 17.91
CA ASN A 295 43.67 21.75 19.08
C ASN A 295 42.88 20.90 20.11
N ALA A 296 43.54 20.33 21.09
CA ALA A 296 42.97 19.42 22.07
C ALA A 296 41.75 19.99 22.83
N ILE A 297 41.71 21.29 23.06
CA ILE A 297 40.59 22.01 23.73
C ILE A 297 39.51 22.51 22.78
N GLY A 298 39.70 22.39 21.48
CA GLY A 298 38.67 22.76 20.47
C GLY A 298 38.50 24.28 20.28
N THR A 299 39.55 25.09 20.57
CA THR A 299 39.49 26.55 20.42
C THR A 299 40.16 27.07 19.15
N LEU A 300 41.14 26.33 18.62
CA LEU A 300 41.91 26.72 17.43
C LEU A 300 41.64 25.75 16.28
N ARG A 301 41.49 26.31 15.07
CA ARG A 301 41.26 25.55 13.80
C ARG A 301 42.44 25.73 12.83
N SER A 302 43.27 26.73 13.02
CA SER A 302 44.46 27.05 12.22
C SER A 302 45.69 27.18 13.15
N GLY A 303 46.88 27.25 12.58
CA GLY A 303 48.14 27.26 13.34
C GLY A 303 48.40 25.95 14.07
N LEU A 304 47.80 24.86 13.59
CA LEU A 304 48.01 23.52 14.17
C LEU A 304 49.26 22.87 13.60
N LEU A 305 49.66 21.76 14.22
CA LEU A 305 50.75 20.91 13.76
C LEU A 305 50.21 19.50 13.46
N VAL A 306 49.39 19.43 12.39
CA VAL A 306 48.77 18.17 11.98
C VAL A 306 49.80 17.25 11.36
N ARG A 307 50.01 16.08 11.97
CA ARG A 307 51.05 15.13 11.57
C ARG A 307 50.76 14.45 10.25
N GLN A 308 51.81 14.08 9.51
CA GLN A 308 51.72 13.37 8.23
C GLN A 308 50.89 12.10 8.32
N GLN A 309 50.98 11.34 9.42
CA GLN A 309 50.19 10.12 9.61
C GLN A 309 48.66 10.38 9.55
N VAL A 310 48.20 11.52 10.06
CA VAL A 310 46.81 11.93 10.00
C VAL A 310 46.43 12.26 8.55
N LEU A 311 47.28 13.04 7.87
CA LEU A 311 47.09 13.40 6.46
C LEU A 311 47.01 12.14 5.58
N ASP A 312 47.96 11.22 5.73
CA ASP A 312 47.97 9.96 4.95
C ASP A 312 46.70 9.16 5.18
N THR A 313 46.19 9.12 6.42
CA THR A 313 44.95 8.42 6.75
C THR A 313 43.74 9.10 6.12
N VAL A 314 43.69 10.43 6.13
CA VAL A 314 42.59 11.22 5.54
C VAL A 314 42.60 11.07 4.02
N TYR A 315 43.73 11.22 3.36
CA TYR A 315 43.84 11.08 1.89
C TYR A 315 43.63 9.64 1.40
N ALA A 316 43.94 8.63 2.20
CA ALA A 316 43.73 7.23 1.84
C ALA A 316 42.32 6.72 2.14
N SER A 317 41.52 7.48 2.87
CA SER A 317 40.18 7.04 3.28
C SER A 317 39.16 7.13 2.12
N PRO A 318 38.44 6.04 1.82
CA PRO A 318 37.40 6.07 0.81
C PRO A 318 36.13 6.80 1.28
N TYR A 319 36.03 7.16 2.55
CA TYR A 319 34.85 7.78 3.16
C TYR A 319 34.97 9.31 3.23
N ILE A 320 36.08 9.88 2.73
CA ILE A 320 36.38 11.31 2.84
C ILE A 320 36.41 11.92 1.42
N GLY A 321 35.88 13.11 1.30
CA GLY A 321 35.99 13.97 0.13
C GLY A 321 36.10 15.44 0.56
N GLY A 322 36.33 16.34 -0.39
CA GLY A 322 36.40 17.76 -0.10
C GLY A 322 37.43 18.09 1.00
N ILE A 323 38.66 17.58 0.85
CA ILE A 323 39.73 17.82 1.82
C ILE A 323 40.23 19.25 1.67
N GLU A 324 40.19 20.01 2.75
CA GLU A 324 40.68 21.36 2.87
C GLU A 324 41.93 21.33 3.77
N GLU A 325 43.09 21.54 3.18
CA GLU A 325 44.37 21.52 3.86
C GLU A 325 45.07 22.86 3.69
N THR A 326 45.57 23.43 4.78
CA THR A 326 46.45 24.61 4.73
C THR A 326 47.79 24.38 5.38
N ALA A 327 48.76 25.13 4.90
CA ALA A 327 50.08 25.20 5.51
C ALA A 327 50.49 26.67 5.67
N GLU A 328 50.89 27.08 6.86
CA GLU A 328 51.34 28.43 7.13
C GLU A 328 52.87 28.47 7.18
N LEU A 329 53.43 29.42 6.43
CA LEU A 329 54.85 29.72 6.43
C LEU A 329 55.06 31.23 6.68
N ILE A 330 56.20 31.57 7.16
CA ILE A 330 56.66 32.94 7.21
C ILE A 330 57.75 33.14 6.18
N GLY A 331 57.67 34.20 5.42
CA GLY A 331 58.67 34.57 4.44
C GLY A 331 59.11 36.00 4.62
N HIS A 332 60.29 36.28 4.10
CA HIS A 332 60.80 37.64 3.97
C HIS A 332 61.17 37.86 2.51
N ILE A 333 60.81 39.00 1.95
CA ILE A 333 61.18 39.30 0.58
C ILE A 333 62.67 39.61 0.50
N ARG A 334 63.33 39.05 -0.51
CA ARG A 334 64.73 39.34 -0.80
C ARG A 334 64.86 40.38 -1.89
N THR A 335 65.41 41.54 -1.59
CA THR A 335 65.73 42.51 -2.61
C THR A 335 67.12 42.17 -3.21
N GLU A 336 67.26 42.18 -4.53
CA GLU A 336 68.51 41.89 -5.21
C GLU A 336 69.60 42.92 -4.75
N GLY A 337 70.60 42.49 -3.95
CA GLY A 337 71.66 43.32 -3.48
C GLY A 337 71.70 43.64 -1.97
N GLY A 338 70.72 43.19 -1.20
CA GLY A 338 70.74 43.36 0.28
C GLY A 338 71.65 42.36 0.97
N THR A 339 72.44 42.81 1.91
CA THR A 339 73.28 41.99 2.79
C THR A 339 72.43 41.31 3.88
N GLU A 340 72.78 40.13 4.35
CA GLU A 340 72.04 39.24 5.31
C GLU A 340 71.65 39.89 6.66
N ASP A 341 71.93 41.18 6.88
CA ASP A 341 71.77 41.85 8.17
C ASP A 341 70.65 42.95 8.15
N ASP A 342 69.70 42.89 7.21
CA ASP A 342 68.62 43.88 7.16
C ASP A 342 67.47 43.47 8.11
N SER A 343 67.63 43.79 9.39
CA SER A 343 66.66 43.59 10.47
C SER A 343 65.37 44.40 10.35
N GLN A 344 64.98 44.90 9.14
CA GLN A 344 63.79 45.63 8.86
C GLN A 344 62.90 44.98 7.80
N CYS A 345 63.14 43.74 7.35
CA CYS A 345 62.26 43.06 6.45
C CYS A 345 60.94 42.66 7.16
N SER A 346 59.83 43.21 6.68
CA SER A 346 58.53 42.84 7.20
C SER A 346 58.27 41.33 7.03
N GLU A 347 57.82 40.68 8.09
CA GLU A 347 57.38 39.31 8.01
C GLU A 347 56.14 39.21 7.09
N ILE A 348 56.19 38.29 6.14
CA ILE A 348 55.13 38.03 5.17
C ILE A 348 54.51 36.71 5.53
N GLN A 349 53.18 36.70 5.74
CA GLN A 349 52.45 35.49 5.97
C GLN A 349 52.13 34.82 4.63
N ILE A 350 52.60 33.59 4.45
CA ILE A 350 52.39 32.77 3.26
C ILE A 350 51.46 31.62 3.63
N LEU A 351 50.33 31.51 2.93
CA LEU A 351 49.35 30.46 3.15
C LEU A 351 49.38 29.46 1.99
N GLY A 352 49.77 28.23 2.26
CA GLY A 352 49.62 27.11 1.32
C GLY A 352 48.19 26.57 1.37
N VAL A 353 47.55 26.41 0.21
CA VAL A 353 46.18 25.91 0.09
C VAL A 353 46.06 24.80 -0.94
N ASN A 354 45.09 23.91 -0.76
CA ASN A 354 44.76 22.83 -1.71
C ASN A 354 43.39 23.00 -2.37
N CYS A 355 42.60 23.99 -1.99
CA CYS A 355 41.33 24.32 -2.61
C CYS A 355 41.02 25.82 -2.45
N PRO A 356 40.11 26.36 -3.29
CA PRO A 356 39.75 27.79 -3.28
C PRO A 356 39.02 28.24 -2.01
N GLU A 357 38.24 27.35 -1.39
CA GLU A 357 37.36 27.70 -0.28
C GLU A 357 38.09 28.12 1.00
N ILE A 358 39.39 27.86 1.08
CA ILE A 358 40.19 28.15 2.28
C ILE A 358 40.72 29.58 2.29
N THR A 359 40.66 30.29 1.18
CA THR A 359 41.23 31.64 1.08
C THR A 359 40.39 32.72 1.79
N GLY A 360 39.40 32.34 2.58
CA GLY A 360 38.61 33.23 3.43
C GLY A 360 37.55 34.00 2.67
N ASP A 361 37.56 35.35 2.74
CA ASP A 361 36.59 36.23 2.12
C ASP A 361 36.82 36.42 0.59
N TYR A 362 37.70 35.63 -0.02
CA TYR A 362 38.00 35.67 -1.45
C TYR A 362 37.27 34.56 -2.17
N THR A 363 36.55 34.91 -3.22
CA THR A 363 35.97 33.98 -4.16
C THR A 363 36.85 33.90 -5.42
N GLU A 364 36.68 32.84 -6.21
CA GLU A 364 37.37 32.70 -7.50
C GLU A 364 37.17 33.92 -8.42
N GLU A 365 35.99 34.59 -8.34
CA GLU A 365 35.64 35.77 -9.11
C GLU A 365 36.43 37.03 -8.68
N GLU A 366 37.03 37.04 -7.51
CA GLU A 366 37.84 38.15 -6.94
C GLU A 366 39.33 38.07 -7.26
N ILE A 367 39.77 36.96 -7.88
CA ILE A 367 41.15 36.75 -8.27
C ILE A 367 41.35 37.14 -9.74
N HIS A 368 42.26 38.04 -9.98
CA HIS A 368 42.70 38.39 -11.33
C HIS A 368 43.91 37.55 -11.71
N TRP A 369 43.68 36.54 -12.55
CA TRP A 369 44.70 35.62 -13.01
C TRP A 369 45.54 36.18 -14.15
N ALA A 370 46.79 35.79 -14.24
CA ALA A 370 47.63 35.96 -15.40
C ALA A 370 47.14 35.10 -16.56
N ASP A 371 47.47 35.46 -17.80
CA ASP A 371 47.06 34.72 -19.00
C ASP A 371 47.47 33.21 -18.92
N GLY A 372 46.44 32.33 -18.98
CA GLY A 372 46.64 30.87 -18.95
C GLY A 372 46.72 30.25 -17.54
N TRP A 373 46.44 31.05 -16.50
CA TRP A 373 46.33 30.57 -15.15
C TRP A 373 44.85 30.50 -14.71
N ASP A 374 44.57 29.46 -13.90
CA ASP A 374 43.31 29.21 -13.21
C ASP A 374 43.57 28.42 -11.90
N TRP A 375 42.53 28.13 -11.13
CA TRP A 375 42.66 27.35 -9.92
C TRP A 375 43.18 25.92 -10.15
N GLU A 376 42.80 25.28 -11.25
CA GLU A 376 43.17 23.89 -11.52
C GLU A 376 44.69 23.80 -11.75
N ARG A 377 45.25 24.66 -12.60
CA ARG A 377 46.68 24.72 -12.87
C ARG A 377 47.46 25.21 -11.66
N PHE A 378 46.95 26.20 -10.89
CA PHE A 378 47.60 26.69 -9.67
C PHE A 378 47.83 25.59 -8.65
N LEU A 379 46.84 24.71 -8.44
CA LEU A 379 46.88 23.63 -7.45
C LEU A 379 47.81 22.45 -7.87
N GLU A 380 48.28 22.40 -9.12
CA GLU A 380 49.26 21.37 -9.56
C GLU A 380 50.58 21.42 -8.78
N GLY A 381 50.94 22.58 -8.22
CA GLY A 381 52.08 22.71 -7.32
C GLY A 381 53.35 23.28 -7.95
N GLU A 382 53.19 24.03 -9.05
CA GLU A 382 54.29 24.86 -9.60
C GLU A 382 54.74 25.95 -8.60
N PRO A 383 55.95 26.52 -8.70
CA PRO A 383 56.45 27.58 -7.83
C PRO A 383 55.81 28.93 -8.17
N VAL A 384 54.53 29.07 -7.88
CA VAL A 384 53.72 30.23 -8.19
C VAL A 384 52.96 30.72 -6.96
N CYS A 385 52.55 31.98 -7.00
CA CYS A 385 51.75 32.56 -5.92
C CYS A 385 50.62 33.46 -6.41
N ILE A 386 49.59 33.57 -5.59
CA ILE A 386 48.58 34.61 -5.67
C ILE A 386 48.98 35.66 -4.62
N ALA A 387 49.16 36.91 -5.05
CA ALA A 387 49.59 37.98 -4.13
C ALA A 387 48.43 38.97 -3.87
N GLY A 388 48.35 39.46 -2.64
CA GLY A 388 47.45 40.54 -2.29
C GLY A 388 47.81 41.87 -3.00
N ASN A 389 46.87 42.63 -3.48
CA ASN A 389 47.09 43.89 -4.17
C ASN A 389 47.90 44.89 -3.32
N THR A 390 47.67 44.94 -2.01
CA THR A 390 48.42 45.81 -1.08
C THR A 390 49.89 45.41 -0.97
N PHE A 391 50.18 44.11 -1.04
CA PHE A 391 51.56 43.59 -1.04
C PHE A 391 52.28 44.00 -2.36
N LEU A 392 51.62 43.84 -3.49
CA LEU A 392 52.17 44.17 -4.80
C LEU A 392 52.47 45.67 -4.92
N GLU A 393 51.56 46.52 -4.46
CA GLU A 393 51.78 47.99 -4.42
C GLU A 393 52.97 48.36 -3.53
N GLN A 394 53.18 47.70 -2.39
CA GLN A 394 54.28 47.97 -1.49
C GLN A 394 55.66 47.53 -2.05
N GLN A 395 55.65 46.49 -2.88
CA GLN A 395 56.88 45.91 -3.43
C GLN A 395 57.16 46.35 -4.89
N ASP A 396 56.28 47.16 -5.47
CA ASP A 396 56.32 47.60 -6.88
C ASP A 396 56.42 46.43 -7.87
N LEU A 397 55.59 45.40 -7.60
CA LEU A 397 55.50 44.17 -8.40
C LEU A 397 54.17 44.10 -9.14
N GLY A 398 54.15 43.36 -10.27
CA GLY A 398 52.94 43.12 -11.10
C GLY A 398 52.69 41.63 -11.34
N ILE A 399 51.58 41.35 -12.02
CA ILE A 399 51.21 40.00 -12.47
C ILE A 399 52.29 39.52 -13.48
N GLY A 400 52.79 38.31 -13.29
CA GLY A 400 53.84 37.70 -14.12
C GLY A 400 55.25 38.02 -13.66
N ASP A 401 55.44 38.88 -12.65
CA ASP A 401 56.77 39.11 -12.06
C ASP A 401 57.19 37.98 -11.10
N GLU A 402 58.49 37.83 -10.91
CA GLU A 402 59.04 36.87 -9.95
C GLU A 402 59.39 37.59 -8.64
N ALA A 403 58.97 37.07 -7.51
CA ALA A 403 59.36 37.52 -6.19
C ALA A 403 60.22 36.45 -5.50
N ALA A 404 61.36 36.86 -4.91
CA ALA A 404 62.22 35.94 -4.18
C ALA A 404 61.93 36.02 -2.66
N PHE A 405 61.68 34.86 -2.06
CA PHE A 405 61.34 34.75 -0.65
C PHE A 405 62.42 33.96 0.12
N ALA A 406 62.88 34.50 1.24
CA ALA A 406 63.55 33.74 2.29
C ALA A 406 62.48 33.14 3.20
N LEU A 407 62.36 31.82 3.18
CA LEU A 407 61.28 31.10 3.86
C LEU A 407 61.75 30.56 5.22
N GLU A 408 60.87 30.62 6.19
CA GLU A 408 61.10 30.10 7.52
C GLU A 408 60.09 29.02 7.88
N HIS A 409 60.60 28.04 8.60
CA HIS A 409 59.81 26.90 9.05
C HIS A 409 59.84 26.78 10.56
N TYR A 410 58.71 26.56 11.17
CA TYR A 410 58.56 26.28 12.59
C TYR A 410 58.22 24.80 12.80
N GLN A 411 59.00 24.10 13.60
CA GLN A 411 58.75 22.72 13.96
C GLN A 411 58.69 22.54 15.48
N PRO A 412 57.90 21.57 16.00
CA PRO A 412 57.90 21.29 17.44
C PRO A 412 59.27 20.87 17.93
N LEU A 413 59.68 21.36 19.10
CA LEU A 413 60.85 20.86 19.73
C LEU A 413 60.77 19.38 20.08
N PRO A 414 61.79 18.56 19.88
CA PRO A 414 61.76 17.13 20.23
C PRO A 414 61.47 16.85 21.69
N LEU A 415 61.88 17.78 22.58
CA LEU A 415 61.71 17.67 24.01
C LEU A 415 61.30 19.02 24.61
N GLY A 416 60.00 19.05 25.06
CA GLY A 416 59.44 20.21 25.76
C GLY A 416 58.50 21.06 24.91
N PRO A 417 57.75 21.98 25.52
CA PRO A 417 56.87 22.91 24.83
C PRO A 417 57.71 24.00 24.12
N GLY A 418 57.51 24.17 22.84
CA GLY A 418 58.15 25.22 22.04
C GLY A 418 58.25 24.83 20.55
N LEU A 419 58.60 25.84 19.76
CA LEU A 419 58.88 25.71 18.35
C LEU A 419 60.30 26.08 18.03
N GLU A 420 60.97 25.28 17.22
CA GLU A 420 62.29 25.60 16.67
C GLU A 420 62.09 26.25 15.30
N ARG A 421 62.67 27.43 15.13
CA ARG A 421 62.73 28.14 13.87
C ARG A 421 63.90 27.65 13.04
N SER A 422 63.66 27.32 11.80
CA SER A 422 64.71 26.98 10.84
C SER A 422 64.49 27.61 9.50
N SER A 423 65.56 28.08 8.85
CA SER A 423 65.43 28.64 7.50
C SER A 423 65.37 27.53 6.44
N LEU A 424 64.58 27.74 5.47
CA LEU A 424 64.49 26.94 4.23
C LEU A 424 65.31 27.61 3.13
N LYS A 425 65.60 26.89 2.04
CA LYS A 425 66.26 27.51 0.89
C LYS A 425 65.38 28.63 0.35
N PRO A 426 65.97 29.75 -0.05
CA PRO A 426 65.23 30.83 -0.70
C PRO A 426 64.65 30.33 -2.00
N GLU A 427 63.40 30.70 -2.28
CA GLU A 427 62.69 30.30 -3.47
C GLU A 427 62.18 31.53 -4.22
N LYS A 428 62.07 31.39 -5.53
CA LYS A 428 61.44 32.39 -6.42
C LYS A 428 60.06 31.91 -6.79
N LEU A 429 59.06 32.78 -6.66
CA LEU A 429 57.67 32.52 -7.02
C LEU A 429 57.24 33.48 -8.10
N GLU A 430 56.64 32.97 -9.17
CA GLU A 430 55.96 33.77 -10.17
C GLU A 430 54.60 34.23 -9.64
N ILE A 431 54.21 35.46 -9.85
CA ILE A 431 52.89 35.99 -9.45
C ILE A 431 51.87 35.61 -10.52
N ALA A 432 51.19 34.48 -10.32
CA ALA A 432 50.20 33.94 -11.22
C ALA A 432 48.80 34.58 -11.09
N GLY A 433 48.55 35.27 -9.98
CA GLY A 433 47.27 35.95 -9.77
C GLY A 433 47.34 37.01 -8.68
N VAL A 434 46.38 37.90 -8.71
CA VAL A 434 46.24 39.01 -7.73
C VAL A 434 44.87 38.91 -7.07
N MET A 435 44.88 38.87 -5.73
CA MET A 435 43.63 38.89 -4.96
C MET A 435 43.38 40.28 -4.41
N GLY A 436 42.13 40.76 -4.58
CA GLY A 436 41.61 41.98 -4.00
C GLY A 436 41.33 41.77 -2.50
N ILE A 437 42.00 42.48 -1.61
CA ILE A 437 41.73 42.43 -0.17
C ILE A 437 40.66 43.46 0.19
N ALA A 438 39.56 43.02 0.79
CA ALA A 438 38.57 43.94 1.33
C ALA A 438 39.16 44.76 2.47
N LYS A 439 38.89 46.04 2.51
CA LYS A 439 39.50 46.96 3.49
C LYS A 439 39.28 46.57 4.95
N ASP A 440 38.19 45.93 5.24
CA ASP A 440 37.85 45.49 6.61
C ASP A 440 38.52 44.17 7.01
N SER A 441 39.04 43.39 6.05
CA SER A 441 39.72 42.10 6.27
C SER A 441 41.24 42.16 6.19
N ALA A 442 41.80 43.31 5.89
CA ALA A 442 43.22 43.49 5.60
C ALA A 442 44.18 43.03 6.72
N ALA A 443 43.75 43.02 7.99
CA ALA A 443 44.57 42.60 9.13
C ALA A 443 44.64 41.08 9.33
N GLN A 444 43.78 40.31 8.67
CA GLN A 444 43.67 38.85 8.83
C GLN A 444 43.92 38.07 7.53
N ALA A 445 43.98 38.74 6.40
CA ALA A 445 44.17 38.11 5.10
C ALA A 445 45.65 37.73 4.88
N PRO A 446 45.93 36.53 4.33
CA PRO A 446 47.28 36.18 3.95
C PRO A 446 47.79 37.12 2.87
N GLN A 447 49.04 37.53 2.94
CA GLN A 447 49.63 38.42 1.93
C GLN A 447 49.94 37.68 0.63
N ILE A 448 50.31 36.41 0.76
CA ILE A 448 50.70 35.48 -0.31
C ILE A 448 49.98 34.16 -0.11
N VAL A 449 49.37 33.63 -1.18
CA VAL A 449 48.78 32.29 -1.24
C VAL A 449 49.59 31.45 -2.23
N VAL A 450 49.92 30.22 -1.85
CA VAL A 450 50.72 29.28 -2.64
C VAL A 450 50.05 27.90 -2.68
N PRO A 451 50.33 27.05 -3.69
CA PRO A 451 49.85 25.68 -3.68
C PRO A 451 50.44 24.87 -2.51
N VAL A 452 49.61 24.15 -1.75
CA VAL A 452 50.11 23.30 -0.65
C VAL A 452 51.08 22.21 -1.15
N ASN A 453 50.88 21.73 -2.38
CA ASN A 453 51.78 20.73 -2.99
C ASN A 453 53.20 21.27 -3.18
N TRP A 454 53.32 22.53 -3.57
CA TRP A 454 54.64 23.21 -3.61
C TRP A 454 55.24 23.30 -2.21
N VAL A 455 54.49 23.64 -1.18
CA VAL A 455 54.98 23.66 0.22
C VAL A 455 55.51 22.29 0.63
N LYS A 456 54.73 21.21 0.37
CA LYS A 456 55.15 19.82 0.66
C LYS A 456 56.47 19.46 -0.04
N GLN A 457 56.65 19.90 -1.29
CA GLN A 457 57.86 19.66 -2.05
C GLN A 457 59.05 20.36 -1.42
N ILE A 458 58.93 21.64 -1.03
CA ILE A 458 59.99 22.40 -0.38
C ILE A 458 60.41 21.75 0.92
N TYR A 459 59.47 21.32 1.76
CA TYR A 459 59.79 20.63 3.01
C TYR A 459 60.59 19.34 2.74
N LYS A 460 60.17 18.57 1.74
CA LYS A 460 60.86 17.34 1.33
C LYS A 460 62.28 17.61 0.82
N GLU A 461 62.47 18.64 -0.01
CA GLU A 461 63.77 19.02 -0.56
C GLU A 461 64.74 19.53 0.49
N ASN A 462 64.24 20.16 1.58
CA ASN A 462 65.00 20.61 2.70
C ASN A 462 65.15 19.55 3.82
N GLY A 463 64.62 18.34 3.62
CA GLY A 463 64.70 17.26 4.62
C GLY A 463 63.92 17.57 5.91
N LYS A 464 62.89 18.40 5.82
CA LYS A 464 62.07 18.80 6.96
C LYS A 464 60.79 18.00 7.00
N VAL A 465 60.20 17.86 8.20
CA VAL A 465 58.92 17.22 8.38
C VAL A 465 57.80 18.23 8.10
N TYR A 466 56.89 17.86 7.22
CA TYR A 466 55.75 18.67 6.91
C TYR A 466 54.63 18.49 7.95
N PHE A 467 54.00 19.59 8.34
CA PHE A 467 52.79 19.65 9.18
C PHE A 467 51.78 20.56 8.51
N ALA A 468 50.54 20.13 8.44
CA ALA A 468 49.49 21.04 8.02
C ALA A 468 49.08 21.96 9.17
N SER A 469 48.81 23.22 8.84
CA SER A 469 48.35 24.24 9.79
C SER A 469 46.88 24.15 10.09
N SER A 470 46.08 23.71 9.11
CA SER A 470 44.68 23.34 9.30
C SER A 470 44.33 22.12 8.45
N LEU A 471 43.28 21.41 8.86
CA LEU A 471 42.74 20.29 8.12
C LEU A 471 41.23 20.19 8.41
N ALA A 472 40.44 20.30 7.36
CA ALA A 472 39.03 20.02 7.40
C ALA A 472 38.66 19.13 6.20
N PHE A 473 37.57 18.40 6.31
CA PHE A 473 37.11 17.52 5.23
C PHE A 473 35.62 17.22 5.38
N THR A 474 35.01 16.82 4.28
CA THR A 474 33.60 16.35 4.25
C THR A 474 33.58 14.83 4.21
N VAL A 475 32.71 14.23 5.00
CA VAL A 475 32.48 12.78 4.96
C VAL A 475 31.50 12.45 3.85
N THR A 476 31.97 11.72 2.83
CA THR A 476 31.15 11.30 1.68
C THR A 476 30.24 10.12 1.99
N ASP A 477 30.63 9.27 2.95
CA ASP A 477 29.83 8.13 3.42
C ASP A 477 29.62 8.18 4.93
N PRO A 478 28.68 9.01 5.42
CA PRO A 478 28.38 9.12 6.84
C PRO A 478 27.79 7.85 7.47
N MET A 479 27.38 6.87 6.68
CA MET A 479 26.93 5.58 7.22
C MET A 479 28.08 4.79 7.87
N ASN A 480 29.32 5.05 7.45
CA ASN A 480 30.52 4.42 7.98
C ASN A 480 31.31 5.29 8.97
N LEU A 481 30.67 6.31 9.56
CA LEU A 481 31.27 7.25 10.53
C LEU A 481 32.06 6.57 11.66
N ASN A 482 31.54 5.46 12.20
CA ASN A 482 32.22 4.75 13.30
C ASN A 482 33.54 4.13 12.86
N ALA A 483 33.63 3.59 11.65
CA ALA A 483 34.86 3.04 11.10
C ALA A 483 35.86 4.17 10.86
N LEU A 484 35.43 5.26 10.23
CA LEU A 484 36.25 6.45 9.99
C LEU A 484 36.78 7.03 11.29
N LYS A 485 35.95 7.22 12.32
CA LYS A 485 36.40 7.72 13.64
C LYS A 485 37.47 6.82 14.26
N GLN A 486 37.34 5.50 14.17
CA GLN A 486 38.31 4.56 14.69
C GLN A 486 39.68 4.67 13.97
N ASP A 487 39.67 4.83 12.65
CA ASP A 487 40.91 4.94 11.87
C ASP A 487 41.59 6.27 12.13
N LEU A 488 40.85 7.36 12.27
CA LEU A 488 41.41 8.67 12.65
C LEU A 488 41.96 8.70 14.09
N VAL A 489 41.32 7.98 15.01
CA VAL A 489 41.88 7.82 16.39
C VAL A 489 43.19 7.02 16.36
N LYS A 490 43.29 5.94 15.54
CA LYS A 490 44.56 5.21 15.37
C LYS A 490 45.64 6.08 14.74
N ALA A 491 45.28 7.02 13.88
CA ALA A 491 46.20 7.98 13.28
C ALA A 491 46.69 9.06 14.28
N GLY A 492 46.09 9.15 15.46
CA GLY A 492 46.55 10.04 16.54
C GLY A 492 45.62 11.22 16.82
N LEU A 493 44.40 11.27 16.22
CA LEU A 493 43.41 12.27 16.59
C LEU A 493 42.65 11.83 17.85
N SER A 494 42.47 12.77 18.78
CA SER A 494 41.65 12.57 19.98
C SER A 494 40.25 13.20 19.80
N SER A 495 39.37 12.94 20.74
CA SER A 495 38.14 13.76 20.86
C SER A 495 38.49 15.10 21.51
N VAL A 496 37.74 16.15 21.17
CA VAL A 496 37.85 17.46 21.82
C VAL A 496 37.48 17.31 23.31
N VAL A 497 38.40 17.77 24.20
CA VAL A 497 38.16 17.74 25.64
C VAL A 497 38.22 19.18 26.17
N PRO A 498 37.10 19.88 26.29
CA PRO A 498 37.06 21.31 26.67
C PRO A 498 37.58 21.60 28.08
N GLU A 499 37.62 20.59 28.95
CA GLU A 499 38.04 20.73 30.37
C GLU A 499 39.56 20.61 30.61
N LEU A 500 40.35 20.32 29.58
CA LEU A 500 41.80 20.29 29.68
C LEU A 500 42.34 21.72 29.80
N THR A 501 42.82 22.09 30.97
CA THR A 501 43.29 23.45 31.29
C THR A 501 44.71 23.74 30.84
N ASP A 502 45.54 22.72 30.49
CA ASP A 502 47.01 22.89 30.38
C ASP A 502 47.64 22.52 29.05
N THR A 503 46.89 22.11 28.02
CA THR A 503 47.50 21.67 26.76
C THR A 503 46.82 22.24 25.52
N TYR A 504 47.42 23.27 24.94
CA TYR A 504 47.18 23.67 23.53
C TYR A 504 47.75 22.64 22.54
N ILE A 505 48.53 21.68 23.03
CA ILE A 505 49.24 20.68 22.24
C ILE A 505 48.36 19.46 22.04
N GLY A 506 48.25 19.01 20.81
CA GLY A 506 47.46 17.85 20.41
C GLY A 506 46.46 18.20 19.36
N SER A 507 46.13 17.23 18.53
CA SER A 507 45.12 17.37 17.48
C SER A 507 43.87 16.59 17.89
N ALA A 508 42.74 17.27 17.95
CA ALA A 508 41.44 16.69 18.21
C ALA A 508 40.55 16.82 16.98
N LEU A 509 39.64 15.89 16.84
CA LEU A 509 38.66 15.89 15.77
C LEU A 509 37.32 16.40 16.29
N ARG A 510 36.81 17.44 15.69
CA ARG A 510 35.42 17.88 15.84
C ARG A 510 34.66 17.49 14.61
N MET A 511 33.59 16.72 14.79
CA MET A 511 32.73 16.27 13.71
C MET A 511 31.33 16.85 13.94
N GLU A 512 30.78 17.47 12.93
CA GLU A 512 29.43 18.07 12.97
C GLU A 512 28.40 17.04 12.49
N ASP A 513 28.27 15.93 13.24
CA ASP A 513 27.45 14.78 12.87
C ASP A 513 26.14 14.68 13.65
N ASP A 514 25.88 15.55 14.61
CA ASP A 514 24.68 15.48 15.48
C ASP A 514 23.37 15.54 14.68
N VAL A 515 23.27 16.46 13.71
CA VAL A 515 22.08 16.64 12.88
C VAL A 515 21.87 15.43 11.98
N PHE A 516 22.95 14.93 11.38
CA PHE A 516 22.92 13.73 10.55
C PHE A 516 22.47 12.51 11.35
N ILE A 517 23.06 12.28 12.52
CA ILE A 517 22.75 11.15 13.40
C ILE A 517 21.28 11.21 13.84
N GLN A 518 20.79 12.38 14.26
CA GLN A 518 19.39 12.54 14.66
C GLN A 518 18.43 12.25 13.50
N ALA A 519 18.73 12.75 12.30
CA ALA A 519 17.93 12.50 11.11
C ALA A 519 17.97 11.02 10.72
N ALA A 520 19.15 10.39 10.71
CA ALA A 520 19.34 8.99 10.38
C ALA A 520 18.58 8.07 11.35
N VAL A 521 18.73 8.27 12.66
CA VAL A 521 18.01 7.50 13.70
C VAL A 521 16.50 7.70 13.58
N GLY A 522 16.05 8.93 13.29
CA GLY A 522 14.64 9.23 13.09
C GLY A 522 14.05 8.48 11.89
N LEU A 523 14.76 8.51 10.75
CA LEU A 523 14.35 7.81 9.53
C LEU A 523 14.41 6.27 9.70
N GLU A 524 15.49 5.74 10.29
CA GLU A 524 15.65 4.31 10.56
C GLU A 524 14.52 3.79 11.46
N LYS A 525 14.18 4.52 12.51
CA LYS A 525 13.06 4.19 13.39
C LYS A 525 11.73 4.19 12.64
N ASN A 526 11.52 5.18 11.77
CA ASN A 526 10.31 5.27 10.95
C ASN A 526 10.22 4.10 9.97
N ILE A 527 11.31 3.77 9.27
CA ILE A 527 11.41 2.62 8.36
C ILE A 527 11.13 1.33 9.12
N SER A 528 11.79 1.13 10.27
CA SER A 528 11.61 -0.07 11.10
C SER A 528 10.16 -0.25 11.58
N LEU A 529 9.50 0.84 11.96
CA LEU A 529 8.07 0.82 12.30
C LEU A 529 7.22 0.42 11.09
N LEU A 530 7.44 1.04 9.93
CA LEU A 530 6.71 0.69 8.72
C LEU A 530 6.96 -0.77 8.33
N GLU A 531 8.18 -1.27 8.40
CA GLU A 531 8.51 -2.67 8.11
C GLU A 531 7.84 -3.65 9.08
N ALA A 532 7.81 -3.32 10.37
CA ALA A 532 7.15 -4.14 11.39
C ALA A 532 5.63 -4.25 11.17
N PHE A 533 4.99 -3.22 10.60
CA PHE A 533 3.56 -3.24 10.28
C PHE A 533 3.23 -3.89 8.93
N LEU A 534 4.21 -4.13 8.06
CA LEU A 534 3.99 -4.73 6.74
C LEU A 534 3.23 -6.07 6.77
N PRO A 535 3.58 -7.05 7.63
CA PRO A 535 2.85 -8.31 7.70
C PRO A 535 1.40 -8.13 8.15
N PHE A 536 1.11 -7.16 9.02
CA PHE A 536 -0.25 -6.84 9.43
C PHE A 536 -1.07 -6.24 8.28
N MET A 537 -0.46 -5.38 7.46
CA MET A 537 -1.10 -4.84 6.27
C MET A 537 -1.45 -5.93 5.26
N ILE A 538 -0.55 -6.86 5.01
CA ILE A 538 -0.80 -8.03 4.14
C ILE A 538 -1.94 -8.88 4.70
N LEU A 539 -1.96 -9.13 6.01
CA LEU A 539 -3.03 -9.87 6.67
C LEU A 539 -4.38 -9.18 6.52
N ILE A 540 -4.44 -7.85 6.68
CA ILE A 540 -5.68 -7.06 6.50
C ILE A 540 -6.19 -7.19 5.06
N VAL A 541 -5.31 -7.11 4.07
CA VAL A 541 -5.67 -7.26 2.65
C VAL A 541 -6.19 -8.67 2.35
N LEU A 542 -5.57 -9.71 2.90
CA LEU A 542 -6.03 -11.10 2.81
C LEU A 542 -7.41 -11.27 3.45
N LEU A 543 -7.61 -10.71 4.64
CA LEU A 543 -8.90 -10.75 5.34
C LEU A 543 -9.99 -9.99 4.56
N ALA A 544 -9.68 -8.83 4.00
CA ALA A 544 -10.60 -8.08 3.15
C ALA A 544 -10.96 -8.90 1.90
N GLY A 545 -9.97 -9.52 1.25
CA GLY A 545 -10.17 -10.43 0.12
C GLY A 545 -10.99 -11.67 0.44
N TYR A 546 -11.03 -12.11 1.70
CA TYR A 546 -11.90 -13.18 2.17
C TYR A 546 -13.30 -12.66 2.55
N LEU A 547 -13.38 -11.64 3.40
CA LEU A 547 -14.63 -11.16 4.00
C LEU A 547 -15.57 -10.56 2.96
N VAL A 548 -15.05 -9.75 2.02
CA VAL A 548 -15.89 -9.06 1.03
C VAL A 548 -16.59 -10.05 0.12
N PRO A 549 -15.91 -10.99 -0.57
CA PRO A 549 -16.59 -12.04 -1.34
C PRO A 549 -17.49 -12.91 -0.48
N HIS A 550 -17.06 -13.27 0.74
CA HIS A 550 -17.86 -14.11 1.63
C HIS A 550 -19.22 -13.49 1.98
N LEU A 551 -19.24 -12.21 2.39
CA LEU A 551 -20.47 -11.49 2.74
C LEU A 551 -21.37 -11.27 1.53
N LEU A 552 -20.79 -10.93 0.39
CA LEU A 552 -21.56 -10.73 -0.85
C LEU A 552 -22.20 -12.04 -1.35
N LEU A 553 -21.49 -13.16 -1.21
CA LEU A 553 -21.98 -14.49 -1.54
C LEU A 553 -23.06 -14.97 -0.59
N GLN A 554 -22.98 -14.62 0.71
CA GLN A 554 -24.05 -14.96 1.65
C GLN A 554 -25.41 -14.44 1.18
N GLY A 555 -25.46 -13.22 0.62
CA GLY A 555 -26.69 -12.67 0.05
C GLY A 555 -27.13 -13.30 -1.29
N ARG A 556 -26.32 -14.19 -1.88
CA ARG A 556 -26.60 -14.86 -3.18
C ARG A 556 -26.63 -16.39 -3.06
N ARG A 557 -26.82 -16.90 -1.82
CA ARG A 557 -26.92 -18.36 -1.55
C ARG A 557 -28.01 -19.02 -2.37
N GLY A 558 -29.16 -18.37 -2.50
CA GLY A 558 -30.29 -18.86 -3.29
C GLY A 558 -29.95 -19.01 -4.79
N GLU A 559 -29.26 -18.03 -5.39
CA GLU A 559 -28.84 -18.11 -6.80
C GLU A 559 -27.87 -19.27 -7.03
N TYR A 560 -26.91 -19.48 -6.10
CA TYR A 560 -25.99 -20.61 -6.17
C TYR A 560 -26.74 -21.95 -6.06
N ALA A 561 -27.68 -22.06 -5.13
CA ALA A 561 -28.46 -23.27 -4.92
C ALA A 561 -29.34 -23.60 -6.15
N ILE A 562 -29.99 -22.59 -6.75
CA ILE A 562 -30.78 -22.74 -7.98
C ILE A 562 -29.91 -23.20 -9.16
N MET A 563 -28.74 -22.59 -9.37
CA MET A 563 -27.81 -23.02 -10.42
C MET A 563 -27.33 -24.47 -10.22
N ARG A 564 -27.13 -24.87 -8.98
CA ARG A 564 -26.76 -26.26 -8.63
C ARG A 564 -27.90 -27.23 -8.86
N ALA A 565 -29.14 -26.87 -8.49
CA ALA A 565 -30.33 -27.65 -8.71
C ALA A 565 -30.63 -27.84 -10.21
N LEU A 566 -30.34 -26.80 -11.03
CA LEU A 566 -30.44 -26.86 -12.49
C LEU A 566 -29.30 -27.65 -13.18
N GLY A 567 -28.48 -28.40 -12.41
CA GLY A 567 -27.46 -29.30 -12.94
C GLY A 567 -26.12 -28.68 -13.26
N THR A 568 -25.88 -27.39 -12.93
CA THR A 568 -24.55 -26.77 -13.13
C THR A 568 -23.55 -27.40 -12.17
N SER A 569 -22.38 -27.82 -12.67
CA SER A 569 -21.34 -28.44 -11.83
C SER A 569 -20.82 -27.47 -10.78
N LYS A 570 -20.45 -28.00 -9.59
CA LYS A 570 -19.88 -27.21 -8.48
C LYS A 570 -18.71 -26.36 -8.92
N LYS A 571 -17.77 -26.94 -9.70
CA LYS A 571 -16.60 -26.23 -10.21
C LYS A 571 -16.97 -25.03 -11.11
N ARG A 572 -17.97 -25.20 -11.98
CA ARG A 572 -18.41 -24.14 -12.90
C ARG A 572 -19.08 -22.97 -12.16
N CYS A 573 -19.92 -23.26 -11.16
CA CYS A 573 -20.51 -22.22 -10.30
C CYS A 573 -19.44 -21.46 -9.54
N THR A 574 -18.51 -22.17 -8.89
CA THR A 574 -17.41 -21.55 -8.13
C THR A 574 -16.55 -20.66 -9.01
N VAL A 575 -16.15 -21.12 -10.20
CA VAL A 575 -15.37 -20.32 -11.14
C VAL A 575 -16.11 -19.07 -11.59
N LEU A 576 -17.42 -19.19 -11.88
CA LEU A 576 -18.22 -18.04 -12.32
C LEU A 576 -18.27 -16.94 -11.25
N PHE A 577 -18.55 -17.28 -10.01
CA PHE A 577 -18.55 -16.31 -8.91
C PHE A 577 -17.14 -15.77 -8.61
N PHE A 578 -16.12 -16.62 -8.65
CA PHE A 578 -14.74 -16.19 -8.47
C PHE A 578 -14.32 -15.16 -9.53
N THR A 579 -14.61 -15.44 -10.81
CA THR A 579 -14.25 -14.52 -11.90
C THR A 579 -15.02 -13.21 -11.83
N GLU A 580 -16.30 -13.22 -11.40
CA GLU A 580 -17.09 -12.02 -11.17
C GLU A 580 -16.42 -11.11 -10.11
N HIS A 581 -16.06 -11.68 -8.96
CA HIS A 581 -15.39 -10.93 -7.89
C HIS A 581 -14.01 -10.43 -8.30
N MET A 582 -13.23 -11.26 -9.01
CA MET A 582 -11.90 -10.87 -9.49
C MET A 582 -11.95 -9.74 -10.53
N LEU A 583 -12.94 -9.74 -11.43
CA LEU A 583 -13.11 -8.65 -12.40
C LEU A 583 -13.42 -7.32 -11.70
N LEU A 584 -14.29 -7.34 -10.68
CA LEU A 584 -14.62 -6.15 -9.89
C LEU A 584 -13.43 -5.66 -9.07
N ALA A 585 -12.65 -6.58 -8.46
CA ALA A 585 -11.45 -6.26 -7.72
C ALA A 585 -10.36 -5.70 -8.64
N MET A 586 -10.22 -6.26 -9.85
CA MET A 586 -9.28 -5.79 -10.85
C MET A 586 -9.61 -4.38 -11.31
N ALA A 587 -10.89 -4.10 -11.63
CA ALA A 587 -11.33 -2.78 -12.05
C ALA A 587 -11.22 -1.74 -10.93
N GLY A 588 -11.69 -2.08 -9.71
CA GLY A 588 -11.57 -1.21 -8.54
C GLY A 588 -10.12 -0.97 -8.14
N GLY A 589 -9.31 -2.02 -8.12
CA GLY A 589 -7.88 -1.93 -7.82
C GLY A 589 -7.09 -1.11 -8.85
N ALA A 590 -7.38 -1.27 -10.15
CA ALA A 590 -6.77 -0.47 -11.20
C ALA A 590 -7.11 1.03 -11.05
N ALA A 591 -8.38 1.34 -10.74
CA ALA A 591 -8.78 2.72 -10.44
C ALA A 591 -8.04 3.27 -9.21
N GLY A 592 -7.89 2.47 -8.16
CA GLY A 592 -7.14 2.84 -6.96
C GLY A 592 -5.66 3.09 -7.24
N ALA A 593 -5.01 2.22 -8.01
CA ALA A 593 -3.62 2.38 -8.43
C ALA A 593 -3.41 3.61 -9.31
N GLY A 594 -4.34 3.86 -10.25
CA GLY A 594 -4.34 5.05 -11.08
C GLY A 594 -4.44 6.35 -10.26
N LEU A 595 -5.36 6.40 -9.30
CA LEU A 595 -5.48 7.54 -8.39
C LEU A 595 -4.21 7.72 -7.56
N ALA A 596 -3.64 6.65 -6.98
CA ALA A 596 -2.41 6.71 -6.21
C ALA A 596 -1.24 7.27 -7.04
N ALA A 597 -1.13 6.88 -8.31
CA ALA A 597 -0.12 7.41 -9.21
C ALA A 597 -0.35 8.90 -9.54
N VAL A 598 -1.60 9.30 -9.80
CA VAL A 598 -1.95 10.70 -10.14
C VAL A 598 -1.69 11.64 -8.96
N PHE A 599 -2.04 11.22 -7.76
CA PHE A 599 -1.79 12.02 -6.54
C PHE A 599 -0.34 11.96 -6.06
N GLY A 600 0.57 11.31 -6.78
CA GLY A 600 2.00 11.25 -6.45
C GLY A 600 2.34 10.46 -5.17
N THR A 601 1.39 9.70 -4.63
CA THR A 601 1.60 8.89 -3.41
C THR A 601 2.47 7.65 -3.68
N ALA A 602 2.57 7.24 -4.94
CA ALA A 602 3.44 6.15 -5.37
C ALA A 602 3.82 6.36 -6.85
N GLY A 603 5.05 6.04 -7.22
CA GLY A 603 5.46 6.01 -8.63
C GLY A 603 4.62 5.01 -9.43
N ILE A 604 4.53 5.17 -10.76
CA ILE A 604 3.71 4.31 -11.63
C ILE A 604 4.09 2.82 -11.47
N LEU A 605 5.38 2.53 -11.36
CA LEU A 605 5.87 1.16 -11.20
C LEU A 605 5.48 0.57 -9.84
N THR A 606 5.61 1.36 -8.77
CA THR A 606 5.20 0.96 -7.42
C THR A 606 3.69 0.78 -7.32
N ALA A 607 2.89 1.67 -7.91
CA ALA A 607 1.43 1.55 -7.98
C ALA A 607 1.00 0.27 -8.71
N ALA A 608 1.67 -0.08 -9.81
CA ALA A 608 1.42 -1.33 -10.55
C ALA A 608 1.79 -2.57 -9.73
N ALA A 609 2.93 -2.54 -9.01
CA ALA A 609 3.35 -3.63 -8.13
C ALA A 609 2.38 -3.84 -6.96
N VAL A 610 1.91 -2.74 -6.34
CA VAL A 610 0.89 -2.75 -5.29
C VAL A 610 -0.41 -3.36 -5.78
N TRP A 611 -0.87 -2.97 -6.97
CA TRP A 611 -2.05 -3.54 -7.59
C TRP A 611 -1.90 -5.04 -7.84
N GLY A 612 -0.75 -5.48 -8.35
CA GLY A 612 -0.43 -6.90 -8.55
C GLY A 612 -0.46 -7.69 -7.23
N LEU A 613 0.18 -7.17 -6.17
CA LEU A 613 0.18 -7.78 -4.85
C LEU A 613 -1.24 -7.85 -4.24
N PHE A 614 -2.01 -6.77 -4.37
CA PHE A 614 -3.42 -6.75 -3.96
C PHE A 614 -4.22 -7.85 -4.67
N LEU A 615 -4.10 -7.97 -6.00
CA LEU A 615 -4.82 -8.99 -6.76
C LEU A 615 -4.46 -10.41 -6.32
N LEU A 616 -3.18 -10.66 -6.00
CA LEU A 616 -2.73 -11.95 -5.51
C LEU A 616 -3.35 -12.27 -4.14
N CYS A 617 -3.26 -11.35 -3.19
CA CYS A 617 -3.85 -11.51 -1.86
C CYS A 617 -5.38 -11.64 -1.93
N HIS A 618 -6.05 -10.81 -2.74
CA HIS A 618 -7.49 -10.86 -2.95
C HIS A 618 -7.92 -12.19 -3.58
N ALA A 619 -7.18 -12.70 -4.55
CA ALA A 619 -7.44 -13.99 -5.18
C ALA A 619 -7.35 -15.14 -4.18
N LEU A 620 -6.35 -15.14 -3.31
CA LEU A 620 -6.20 -16.14 -2.24
C LEU A 620 -7.37 -16.08 -1.24
N GLY A 621 -7.73 -14.88 -0.80
CA GLY A 621 -8.87 -14.66 0.09
C GLY A 621 -10.19 -15.07 -0.54
N ALA A 622 -10.44 -14.66 -1.78
CA ALA A 622 -11.64 -15.03 -2.53
C ALA A 622 -11.72 -16.55 -2.79
N ALA A 623 -10.60 -17.20 -3.10
CA ALA A 623 -10.54 -18.65 -3.26
C ALA A 623 -10.91 -19.38 -1.96
N ALA A 624 -10.41 -18.91 -0.81
CA ALA A 624 -10.77 -19.43 0.50
C ALA A 624 -12.27 -19.24 0.80
N ALA A 625 -12.82 -18.07 0.51
CA ALA A 625 -14.25 -17.78 0.66
C ALA A 625 -15.10 -18.72 -0.21
N MET A 626 -14.72 -18.92 -1.48
CA MET A 626 -15.39 -19.82 -2.40
C MET A 626 -15.31 -21.28 -1.98
N TRP A 627 -14.15 -21.72 -1.47
CA TRP A 627 -13.97 -23.07 -0.97
C TRP A 627 -14.91 -23.36 0.21
N MET A 628 -15.00 -22.42 1.15
CA MET A 628 -15.89 -22.54 2.31
C MET A 628 -17.35 -22.49 1.90
N PHE A 629 -17.70 -21.59 0.97
CA PHE A 629 -19.03 -21.48 0.41
C PHE A 629 -19.46 -22.77 -0.33
N GLY A 630 -18.55 -23.38 -1.07
CA GLY A 630 -18.79 -24.64 -1.79
C GLY A 630 -19.00 -25.88 -0.90
N LYS A 631 -18.76 -25.81 0.41
CA LYS A 631 -19.04 -26.90 1.38
C LYS A 631 -20.50 -26.93 1.81
N MET A 632 -21.30 -25.90 1.54
CA MET A 632 -22.70 -25.84 1.94
C MET A 632 -23.54 -26.84 1.16
N SER A 633 -24.45 -27.54 1.86
CA SER A 633 -25.41 -28.44 1.24
C SER A 633 -26.51 -27.64 0.53
N VAL A 634 -26.78 -27.98 -0.73
CA VAL A 634 -27.80 -27.31 -1.55
C VAL A 634 -29.18 -27.47 -0.90
N ALA A 635 -29.45 -28.66 -0.33
CA ALA A 635 -30.71 -28.96 0.35
C ALA A 635 -30.93 -28.03 1.57
N ALA A 636 -29.87 -27.79 2.38
CA ALA A 636 -29.98 -26.91 3.54
C ALA A 636 -30.21 -25.42 3.18
N VAL A 637 -29.78 -24.99 1.98
CA VAL A 637 -30.02 -23.62 1.51
C VAL A 637 -31.42 -23.46 0.95
N LEU A 638 -31.93 -24.46 0.26
CA LEU A 638 -33.30 -24.45 -0.30
C LEU A 638 -34.37 -24.67 0.78
N SER A 639 -34.04 -25.35 1.88
CA SER A 639 -34.92 -25.55 3.02
C SER A 639 -34.96 -24.40 4.02
N ARG A 640 -33.96 -23.50 4.01
CA ARG A 640 -33.98 -22.27 4.80
C ARG A 640 -34.41 -21.12 3.92
N ARG A 641 -35.71 -20.82 3.95
CA ARG A 641 -36.24 -19.53 3.49
C ARG A 641 -36.21 -18.56 4.68
N ASP A 642 -35.27 -17.63 4.70
CA ASP A 642 -35.43 -16.36 5.40
C ASP A 642 -36.12 -15.35 4.48
#